data_0faa9ce221d83bd330dc8809dc1f257e
#
_entry.id   0faa9ce221d83bd330dc8809dc1f257e
#
_cell.length_a   1.000
_cell.length_b   1.000
_cell.length_c   1.000
_cell.angle_alpha   90.00
_cell.angle_beta   90.00
_cell.angle_gamma   90.00
#
_symmetry.space_group_name_H-M   'P 1'
#
loop_
_entity.id
_entity.type
_entity.pdbx_description
1 polymer ?
#
loop_
_entity_poly.entity_id
_entity_poly.type
_entity_poly.pdbx_seq_one_letter_code
_entity_poly.pdbx_strand_id
1 'polypeptide(L)'
;MVEKKQIQEYNADQIQVLEGLEAVRVRPGMYIGSTSSKGLHHLVWEIVDNSIDEALAGYCDTITVAIEKGNWIRVEDNGRGIPVDIQEQTGKPALEVILTVLHAGGKFGGGGYKVSGGLHGVGASVVNALSTNLEASVHRDGKIHTMKFERGDVVQGITVVGNTDRTGTTIRFKADPEIFQETTVYDYDILRTRIRELAFLNKGITIILKDEREGQEKEETFYYEGGLLEYVEMLNENKDALHEAIYVHGEMDGKEVEISMQYNTGYSNNVLSYANNINTHEGGTHESGFKTALTRIINSYGKKNKLIKDKESLTGDDVREGLVAIISIKHPNPQFEGQTKTKLGNSEMSTITNKLFSEELDRFLLENPKIAKIIVEKGLQASRARIAAKKARESTRRKNALEFTNLPGKLADCSSKDASECELFLVEGDSAGGSAKLGRNSKFQAILPLKGKILNVEKVRIDKVLSNDEVRSLITAIGMGIGETLNIDKLRYHKIVIMTDADVDGSHIRTLLLTFFFRYMRELIDAGYVYIARPPLYGLKVGKKEFYCHTEEELKQNIEEHAGDKKYTVQRYKGLGEMNAEELWDTTMDPEHRLMYQVSIDDAQRADAAFDTLMGEKVEPRRKFIEDNALNVINLDI
;
A
#
# COMPACT_ATOMS: atom_id res chain seq x y z
N MET A 1 -27.09 -36.84 -26.78
CA MET A 1 -25.85 -36.92 -27.54
C MET A 1 -24.84 -36.06 -26.82
N VAL A 2 -23.85 -36.67 -26.20
CA VAL A 2 -22.80 -35.94 -25.47
C VAL A 2 -21.81 -35.44 -26.53
N GLU A 3 -21.71 -34.12 -26.70
CA GLU A 3 -20.68 -33.52 -27.54
C GLU A 3 -19.32 -33.89 -26.99
N LYS A 4 -18.53 -34.62 -27.78
CA LYS A 4 -17.12 -34.85 -27.50
C LYS A 4 -16.40 -33.51 -27.65
N LYS A 5 -15.97 -32.91 -26.51
CA LYS A 5 -14.93 -31.86 -26.52
C LYS A 5 -13.73 -32.42 -27.30
N GLN A 6 -13.39 -31.84 -28.44
CA GLN A 6 -12.12 -32.08 -29.10
C GLN A 6 -11.02 -31.62 -28.13
N ILE A 7 -10.26 -32.60 -27.64
CA ILE A 7 -9.02 -32.32 -26.93
C ILE A 7 -8.06 -31.77 -27.98
N GLN A 8 -7.80 -30.46 -27.97
CA GLN A 8 -6.71 -29.89 -28.75
C GLN A 8 -5.42 -30.56 -28.28
N GLU A 9 -4.75 -31.28 -29.19
CA GLU A 9 -3.46 -31.89 -28.91
C GLU A 9 -2.45 -30.76 -28.59
N TYR A 10 -1.86 -30.80 -27.41
CA TYR A 10 -0.81 -29.88 -26.97
C TYR A 10 0.53 -30.38 -27.53
N ASN A 11 1.02 -29.71 -28.58
CA ASN A 11 2.23 -30.07 -29.34
C ASN A 11 3.33 -29.04 -29.13
N ALA A 12 4.56 -29.41 -29.51
CA ALA A 12 5.74 -28.55 -29.45
C ALA A 12 5.55 -27.22 -30.19
N ASP A 13 4.77 -27.20 -31.27
CA ASP A 13 4.45 -25.99 -32.05
C ASP A 13 3.63 -24.94 -31.29
N GLN A 14 3.02 -25.31 -30.17
CA GLN A 14 2.28 -24.41 -29.28
C GLN A 14 3.17 -23.77 -28.20
N ILE A 15 4.43 -24.19 -28.11
CA ILE A 15 5.41 -23.60 -27.19
C ILE A 15 6.04 -22.39 -27.89
N GLN A 16 5.69 -21.19 -27.43
CA GLN A 16 6.31 -19.94 -27.88
C GLN A 16 7.53 -19.63 -27.02
N VAL A 17 8.66 -19.36 -27.68
CA VAL A 17 9.87 -18.84 -27.02
C VAL A 17 9.92 -17.35 -27.29
N LEU A 18 9.84 -16.55 -26.23
CA LEU A 18 9.98 -15.10 -26.29
C LEU A 18 11.41 -14.74 -25.94
N GLU A 19 12.07 -13.96 -26.79
CA GLU A 19 13.44 -13.52 -26.59
C GLU A 19 13.52 -12.01 -26.29
N GLY A 20 14.53 -11.62 -25.48
CA GLY A 20 14.84 -10.21 -25.23
C GLY A 20 13.68 -9.41 -24.63
N LEU A 21 13.48 -8.19 -25.13
CA LEU A 21 12.48 -7.24 -24.62
C LEU A 21 11.05 -7.56 -25.06
N GLU A 22 10.85 -8.44 -26.05
CA GLU A 22 9.52 -8.90 -26.45
C GLU A 22 8.82 -9.63 -25.30
N ALA A 23 9.57 -10.44 -24.52
CA ALA A 23 9.05 -11.13 -23.34
C ALA A 23 8.46 -10.15 -22.31
N VAL A 24 9.08 -8.98 -22.15
CA VAL A 24 8.61 -7.92 -21.23
C VAL A 24 7.29 -7.33 -21.74
N ARG A 25 7.16 -7.05 -23.01
CA ARG A 25 5.94 -6.47 -23.60
C ARG A 25 4.76 -7.43 -23.59
N VAL A 26 5.01 -8.74 -23.79
CA VAL A 26 3.96 -9.78 -23.78
C VAL A 26 3.49 -10.09 -22.35
N ARG A 27 4.39 -10.03 -21.37
CA ARG A 27 4.09 -10.36 -19.96
C ARG A 27 4.62 -9.28 -19.00
N PRO A 28 4.17 -8.03 -19.09
CA PRO A 28 4.69 -6.92 -18.29
C PRO A 28 4.49 -7.15 -16.79
N GLY A 29 3.40 -7.78 -16.37
CA GLY A 29 3.12 -8.10 -14.96
C GLY A 29 4.19 -8.94 -14.27
N MET A 30 4.99 -9.73 -15.01
CA MET A 30 6.10 -10.49 -14.44
C MET A 30 7.25 -9.59 -13.97
N TYR A 31 7.38 -8.39 -14.55
CA TYR A 31 8.50 -7.47 -14.31
C TYR A 31 8.10 -6.27 -13.43
N ILE A 32 6.88 -5.74 -13.60
CA ILE A 32 6.40 -4.55 -12.89
C ILE A 32 5.19 -4.82 -11.99
N GLY A 33 4.78 -6.09 -11.82
CA GLY A 33 3.69 -6.53 -10.96
C GLY A 33 2.29 -6.32 -11.53
N SER A 34 2.01 -5.19 -12.18
CA SER A 34 0.72 -4.89 -12.83
C SER A 34 0.88 -3.87 -13.96
N THR A 35 -0.15 -3.69 -14.78
CA THR A 35 -0.24 -2.62 -15.79
C THR A 35 -1.20 -1.50 -15.38
N SER A 36 -1.63 -1.48 -14.12
CA SER A 36 -2.42 -0.41 -13.52
C SER A 36 -1.56 0.82 -13.16
N SER A 37 -2.14 1.82 -12.50
CA SER A 37 -1.42 2.97 -11.97
C SER A 37 -0.19 2.59 -11.14
N LYS A 38 -0.25 1.50 -10.35
CA LYS A 38 0.89 1.00 -9.57
C LYS A 38 2.07 0.60 -10.45
N GLY A 39 1.83 -0.17 -11.50
CA GLY A 39 2.88 -0.57 -12.45
C GLY A 39 3.40 0.60 -13.28
N LEU A 40 2.55 1.58 -13.61
CA LEU A 40 2.96 2.81 -14.28
C LEU A 40 4.00 3.58 -13.45
N HIS A 41 3.72 3.80 -12.16
CA HIS A 41 4.66 4.49 -11.26
C HIS A 41 5.91 3.65 -10.97
N HIS A 42 5.82 2.31 -11.06
CA HIS A 42 6.98 1.43 -10.90
C HIS A 42 8.08 1.71 -11.94
N LEU A 43 7.73 2.13 -13.16
CA LEU A 43 8.71 2.53 -14.17
C LEU A 43 9.60 3.68 -13.67
N VAL A 44 9.03 4.63 -12.92
CA VAL A 44 9.79 5.75 -12.35
C VAL A 44 10.75 5.24 -11.28
N TRP A 45 10.30 4.31 -10.43
CA TRP A 45 11.12 3.74 -9.36
C TRP A 45 12.34 3.01 -9.89
N GLU A 46 12.22 2.24 -10.96
CA GLU A 46 13.34 1.53 -11.56
C GLU A 46 14.45 2.47 -12.06
N ILE A 47 14.11 3.66 -12.53
CA ILE A 47 15.11 4.65 -12.95
C ILE A 47 15.65 5.42 -11.74
N VAL A 48 14.80 5.86 -10.81
CA VAL A 48 15.20 6.58 -9.60
C VAL A 48 16.11 5.72 -8.73
N ASP A 49 15.80 4.43 -8.57
CA ASP A 49 16.62 3.50 -7.78
C ASP A 49 18.04 3.34 -8.38
N ASN A 50 18.21 3.49 -9.69
CA ASN A 50 19.55 3.51 -10.30
C ASN A 50 20.34 4.76 -9.90
N SER A 51 19.72 5.92 -9.81
CA SER A 51 20.34 7.16 -9.34
C SER A 51 20.63 7.09 -7.82
N ILE A 52 19.76 6.47 -7.04
CA ILE A 52 20.00 6.19 -5.62
C ILE A 52 21.18 5.22 -5.43
N ASP A 53 21.34 4.20 -6.29
CA ASP A 53 22.49 3.30 -6.23
C ASP A 53 23.81 4.05 -6.50
N GLU A 54 23.83 5.04 -7.40
CA GLU A 54 24.99 5.95 -7.57
C GLU A 54 25.27 6.76 -6.30
N ALA A 55 24.22 7.21 -5.62
CA ALA A 55 24.34 7.94 -4.37
C ALA A 55 24.86 7.06 -3.23
N LEU A 56 24.36 5.82 -3.09
CA LEU A 56 24.89 4.84 -2.14
C LEU A 56 26.35 4.49 -2.40
N ALA A 57 26.78 4.54 -3.66
CA ALA A 57 28.19 4.38 -4.03
C ALA A 57 29.05 5.63 -3.77
N GLY A 58 28.44 6.74 -3.34
CA GLY A 58 29.11 7.98 -2.98
C GLY A 58 29.43 8.91 -4.16
N TYR A 59 28.80 8.72 -5.31
CA TYR A 59 29.08 9.48 -6.53
C TYR A 59 27.96 10.44 -6.96
N CYS A 60 26.81 10.41 -6.29
CA CYS A 60 25.67 11.27 -6.58
C CYS A 60 25.15 11.90 -5.28
N ASP A 61 24.85 13.18 -5.30
CA ASP A 61 24.25 13.91 -4.18
C ASP A 61 22.97 14.65 -4.56
N THR A 62 22.65 14.71 -5.86
CA THR A 62 21.48 15.45 -6.35
C THR A 62 20.78 14.66 -7.45
N ILE A 63 19.46 14.43 -7.25
CA ILE A 63 18.59 13.74 -8.19
C ILE A 63 17.40 14.64 -8.50
N THR A 64 17.06 14.81 -9.77
CA THR A 64 15.85 15.54 -10.19
C THR A 64 14.89 14.59 -10.90
N VAL A 65 13.64 14.58 -10.46
CA VAL A 65 12.54 13.82 -11.08
C VAL A 65 11.50 14.83 -11.56
N ALA A 66 11.14 14.78 -12.83
CA ALA A 66 10.16 15.69 -13.39
C ALA A 66 9.06 14.96 -14.16
N ILE A 67 7.81 15.36 -13.92
CA ILE A 67 6.67 15.03 -14.79
C ILE A 67 6.57 16.16 -15.81
N GLU A 68 6.93 15.88 -17.05
CA GLU A 68 6.92 16.90 -18.11
C GLU A 68 5.59 16.93 -18.87
N LYS A 69 5.40 17.95 -19.71
CA LYS A 69 4.25 18.06 -20.61
C LYS A 69 4.07 16.78 -21.45
N GLY A 70 2.83 16.32 -21.59
CA GLY A 70 2.49 15.11 -22.31
C GLY A 70 2.80 13.80 -21.56
N ASN A 71 2.93 13.88 -20.23
CA ASN A 71 3.21 12.77 -19.33
C ASN A 71 4.53 12.04 -19.66
N TRP A 72 5.55 12.78 -20.02
CA TRP A 72 6.91 12.30 -19.99
C TRP A 72 7.45 12.32 -18.56
N ILE A 73 8.32 11.38 -18.26
CA ILE A 73 9.12 11.39 -17.03
C ILE A 73 10.57 11.67 -17.41
N ARG A 74 11.19 12.56 -16.67
CA ARG A 74 12.64 12.80 -16.72
C ARG A 74 13.24 12.58 -15.34
N VAL A 75 14.26 11.71 -15.29
CA VAL A 75 15.09 11.47 -14.10
C VAL A 75 16.51 11.86 -14.45
N GLU A 76 17.09 12.76 -13.69
CA GLU A 76 18.46 13.28 -13.87
C GLU A 76 19.23 13.12 -12.56
N ASP A 77 20.45 12.60 -12.64
CA ASP A 77 21.39 12.53 -11.54
C ASP A 77 22.73 13.21 -11.91
N ASN A 78 23.50 13.56 -10.89
CA ASN A 78 24.85 14.08 -11.04
C ASN A 78 25.93 13.04 -10.72
N GLY A 79 25.63 11.75 -10.91
CA GLY A 79 26.55 10.63 -10.72
C GLY A 79 27.68 10.57 -11.74
N ARG A 80 28.35 9.41 -11.83
CA ARG A 80 29.46 9.20 -12.78
C ARG A 80 29.04 9.17 -14.25
N GLY A 81 27.76 9.01 -14.54
CA GLY A 81 27.22 8.70 -15.86
C GLY A 81 27.42 7.24 -16.27
N ILE A 82 26.42 6.67 -16.94
CA ILE A 82 26.48 5.31 -17.48
C ILE A 82 27.70 5.18 -18.42
N PRO A 83 28.48 4.07 -18.37
CA PRO A 83 29.57 3.84 -19.31
C PRO A 83 29.10 3.90 -20.77
N VAL A 84 29.90 4.53 -21.62
CA VAL A 84 29.59 4.71 -23.05
C VAL A 84 30.52 3.90 -23.95
N ASP A 85 31.53 3.27 -23.36
CA ASP A 85 32.51 2.42 -24.04
C ASP A 85 31.84 1.16 -24.59
N ILE A 86 32.54 0.52 -25.54
CA ILE A 86 32.08 -0.76 -26.10
C ILE A 86 32.25 -1.88 -25.07
N GLN A 87 31.17 -2.59 -24.79
CA GLN A 87 31.16 -3.77 -23.95
C GLN A 87 31.69 -4.96 -24.76
N GLU A 88 32.81 -5.58 -24.31
CA GLU A 88 33.56 -6.57 -25.10
C GLU A 88 32.76 -7.80 -25.53
N GLN A 89 31.87 -8.31 -24.67
CA GLN A 89 31.10 -9.54 -24.97
C GLN A 89 30.03 -9.32 -26.04
N THR A 90 29.43 -8.14 -26.08
CA THR A 90 28.32 -7.83 -26.99
C THR A 90 28.75 -7.05 -28.22
N GLY A 91 29.93 -6.39 -28.19
CA GLY A 91 30.39 -5.49 -29.23
C GLY A 91 29.57 -4.21 -29.38
N LYS A 92 28.69 -3.91 -28.41
CA LYS A 92 27.79 -2.74 -28.39
C LYS A 92 28.20 -1.75 -27.30
N PRO A 93 27.83 -0.45 -27.43
CA PRO A 93 28.00 0.50 -26.34
C PRO A 93 27.34 0.02 -25.03
N ALA A 94 28.00 0.19 -23.89
CA ALA A 94 27.46 -0.26 -22.61
C ALA A 94 26.08 0.38 -22.29
N LEU A 95 25.87 1.64 -22.69
CA LEU A 95 24.57 2.31 -22.60
C LEU A 95 23.47 1.57 -23.36
N GLU A 96 23.76 1.09 -24.60
CA GLU A 96 22.81 0.27 -25.36
C GLU A 96 22.53 -1.05 -24.65
N VAL A 97 23.56 -1.73 -24.18
CA VAL A 97 23.45 -3.04 -23.51
C VAL A 97 22.54 -2.93 -22.27
N ILE A 98 22.75 -1.93 -21.41
CA ILE A 98 21.96 -1.71 -20.19
C ILE A 98 20.47 -1.45 -20.52
N LEU A 99 20.18 -0.78 -21.62
CA LEU A 99 18.82 -0.41 -22.00
C LEU A 99 18.11 -1.43 -22.90
N THR A 100 18.82 -2.40 -23.50
CA THR A 100 18.22 -3.35 -24.46
C THR A 100 18.41 -4.81 -24.09
N VAL A 101 19.29 -5.15 -23.14
CA VAL A 101 19.56 -6.54 -22.77
C VAL A 101 19.10 -6.79 -21.34
N LEU A 102 18.26 -7.82 -21.18
CA LEU A 102 17.86 -8.29 -19.83
C LEU A 102 19.05 -8.95 -19.13
N HIS A 103 19.11 -8.78 -17.82
CA HIS A 103 20.17 -9.31 -16.96
C HIS A 103 21.57 -8.79 -17.32
N ALA A 104 21.64 -7.54 -17.77
CA ALA A 104 22.89 -6.82 -18.02
C ALA A 104 23.05 -5.65 -17.04
N GLY A 105 24.25 -5.48 -16.47
CA GLY A 105 24.52 -4.36 -15.58
C GLY A 105 25.82 -4.51 -14.79
N GLY A 106 26.36 -3.40 -14.31
CA GLY A 106 27.60 -3.33 -13.52
C GLY A 106 27.46 -3.78 -12.05
N LYS A 107 26.27 -4.26 -11.66
CA LYS A 107 25.95 -4.64 -10.26
C LYS A 107 26.15 -6.14 -9.96
N PHE A 108 26.44 -6.96 -10.97
CA PHE A 108 26.64 -8.42 -10.82
C PHE A 108 28.04 -8.85 -10.40
N GLY A 109 29.03 -8.01 -10.50
CA GLY A 109 30.45 -8.40 -10.37
C GLY A 109 31.23 -7.76 -9.21
N GLY A 110 30.60 -7.08 -8.28
CA GLY A 110 31.26 -6.55 -7.07
C GLY A 110 32.27 -5.40 -7.29
N GLY A 111 32.48 -4.93 -8.52
CA GLY A 111 33.52 -3.96 -8.82
C GLY A 111 33.12 -2.49 -8.69
N GLY A 112 31.83 -2.15 -8.71
CA GLY A 112 31.37 -0.75 -8.73
C GLY A 112 30.38 -0.37 -7.63
N TYR A 113 29.66 -1.33 -7.09
CA TYR A 113 28.61 -1.12 -6.07
C TYR A 113 28.72 -2.16 -4.98
N LYS A 114 29.02 -1.75 -3.74
CA LYS A 114 29.03 -2.64 -2.57
C LYS A 114 27.61 -3.00 -2.11
N VAL A 115 26.70 -2.08 -2.27
CA VAL A 115 25.29 -2.20 -1.93
C VAL A 115 24.48 -1.60 -3.07
N SER A 116 23.43 -2.27 -3.51
CA SER A 116 22.52 -1.74 -4.53
C SER A 116 21.09 -2.28 -4.32
N GLY A 117 20.09 -1.49 -4.72
CA GLY A 117 18.70 -1.91 -4.81
C GLY A 117 18.39 -2.65 -6.13
N GLY A 118 19.08 -2.29 -7.20
CA GLY A 118 18.97 -2.91 -8.53
C GLY A 118 19.75 -4.21 -8.64
N LEU A 119 19.12 -5.35 -8.31
CA LEU A 119 19.79 -6.66 -8.23
C LEU A 119 19.71 -7.49 -9.50
N HIS A 120 18.67 -7.30 -10.31
CA HIS A 120 18.34 -8.21 -11.40
C HIS A 120 18.87 -7.74 -12.76
N GLY A 121 19.37 -6.51 -12.87
CA GLY A 121 19.87 -5.94 -14.13
C GLY A 121 18.80 -5.86 -15.23
N VAL A 122 17.55 -5.60 -14.85
CA VAL A 122 16.42 -5.55 -15.80
C VAL A 122 15.66 -4.24 -15.77
N GLY A 123 15.76 -3.43 -14.70
CA GLY A 123 14.91 -2.26 -14.50
C GLY A 123 14.92 -1.28 -15.68
N ALA A 124 16.09 -0.81 -16.09
CA ALA A 124 16.21 0.16 -17.19
C ALA A 124 15.74 -0.41 -18.53
N SER A 125 16.03 -1.67 -18.84
CA SER A 125 15.60 -2.33 -20.06
C SER A 125 14.08 -2.61 -20.07
N VAL A 126 13.50 -2.90 -18.92
CA VAL A 126 12.03 -3.03 -18.75
C VAL A 126 11.35 -1.69 -18.98
N VAL A 127 11.85 -0.58 -18.43
CA VAL A 127 11.30 0.76 -18.69
C VAL A 127 11.37 1.09 -20.18
N ASN A 128 12.48 0.78 -20.84
CA ASN A 128 12.62 0.97 -22.29
C ASN A 128 11.59 0.15 -23.08
N ALA A 129 11.44 -1.14 -22.77
CA ALA A 129 10.48 -2.02 -23.44
C ALA A 129 9.02 -1.58 -23.30
N LEU A 130 8.68 -0.97 -22.15
CA LEU A 130 7.30 -0.55 -21.81
C LEU A 130 7.03 0.95 -22.09
N SER A 131 7.95 1.60 -22.80
CA SER A 131 7.83 3.00 -23.21
C SER A 131 7.66 3.13 -24.72
N THR A 132 6.79 4.05 -25.18
CA THR A 132 6.74 4.41 -26.59
C THR A 132 8.04 5.02 -27.05
N ASN A 133 8.64 5.86 -26.20
CA ASN A 133 9.90 6.52 -26.48
C ASN A 133 10.75 6.56 -25.22
N LEU A 134 12.05 6.35 -25.35
CA LEU A 134 13.03 6.60 -24.31
C LEU A 134 14.24 7.33 -24.89
N GLU A 135 14.69 8.37 -24.19
CA GLU A 135 15.87 9.13 -24.51
C GLU A 135 16.87 9.05 -23.33
N ALA A 136 18.07 8.60 -23.61
CA ALA A 136 19.16 8.59 -22.64
C ALA A 136 20.19 9.64 -22.99
N SER A 137 20.60 10.47 -22.03
CA SER A 137 21.66 11.46 -22.17
C SER A 137 22.67 11.24 -21.05
N VAL A 138 23.93 11.04 -21.41
CA VAL A 138 25.01 10.75 -20.48
C VAL A 138 26.09 11.81 -20.60
N HIS A 139 26.38 12.47 -19.47
CA HIS A 139 27.46 13.43 -19.31
C HIS A 139 28.67 12.69 -18.76
N ARG A 140 29.64 12.40 -19.62
CA ARG A 140 30.84 11.64 -19.25
C ARG A 140 32.02 11.97 -20.14
N ASP A 141 33.22 11.93 -19.58
CA ASP A 141 34.49 12.16 -20.29
C ASP A 141 34.52 13.49 -21.09
N GLY A 142 33.91 14.54 -20.49
CA GLY A 142 33.86 15.88 -21.08
C GLY A 142 32.85 16.02 -22.24
N LYS A 143 32.01 15.01 -22.51
CA LYS A 143 31.09 14.97 -23.64
C LYS A 143 29.68 14.60 -23.19
N ILE A 144 28.70 15.03 -24.00
CA ILE A 144 27.30 14.65 -23.86
C ILE A 144 26.99 13.60 -24.92
N HIS A 145 26.70 12.37 -24.46
CA HIS A 145 26.33 11.24 -25.30
C HIS A 145 24.82 11.02 -25.24
N THR A 146 24.17 10.84 -26.39
CA THR A 146 22.72 10.58 -26.44
C THR A 146 22.40 9.34 -27.26
N MET A 147 21.36 8.63 -26.83
CA MET A 147 20.72 7.53 -27.56
C MET A 147 19.20 7.65 -27.45
N LYS A 148 18.49 7.16 -28.47
CA LYS A 148 17.02 7.14 -28.47
C LYS A 148 16.48 5.77 -28.84
N PHE A 149 15.34 5.46 -28.21
CA PHE A 149 14.70 4.16 -28.34
C PHE A 149 13.19 4.33 -28.54
N GLU A 150 12.59 3.39 -29.23
CA GLU A 150 11.14 3.22 -29.36
C GLU A 150 10.77 1.78 -29.03
N ARG A 151 9.91 1.60 -28.02
CA ARG A 151 9.42 0.28 -27.57
C ARG A 151 10.51 -0.77 -27.35
N GLY A 152 11.67 -0.34 -26.88
CA GLY A 152 12.83 -1.19 -26.64
C GLY A 152 13.87 -1.19 -27.76
N ASP A 153 13.50 -0.81 -28.98
CA ASP A 153 14.38 -0.82 -30.14
C ASP A 153 15.19 0.47 -30.26
N VAL A 154 16.44 0.34 -30.71
CA VAL A 154 17.32 1.49 -30.94
C VAL A 154 16.91 2.22 -32.22
N VAL A 155 16.43 3.45 -32.10
CA VAL A 155 16.12 4.31 -33.27
C VAL A 155 17.21 5.31 -33.59
N GLN A 156 18.01 5.67 -32.57
CA GLN A 156 19.23 6.47 -32.75
C GLN A 156 20.35 5.87 -31.91
N GLY A 157 21.40 5.40 -32.56
CA GLY A 157 22.62 4.92 -31.89
C GLY A 157 23.32 6.04 -31.13
N ILE A 158 24.33 5.67 -30.35
CA ILE A 158 25.07 6.64 -29.53
C ILE A 158 25.68 7.74 -30.38
N THR A 159 25.40 8.99 -30.02
CA THR A 159 25.92 10.19 -30.69
C THR A 159 26.41 11.21 -29.66
N VAL A 160 27.49 11.92 -30.01
CA VAL A 160 27.99 13.04 -29.21
C VAL A 160 27.32 14.32 -29.69
N VAL A 161 26.59 14.99 -28.80
CA VAL A 161 25.81 16.20 -29.14
C VAL A 161 26.43 17.49 -28.58
N GLY A 162 27.41 17.39 -27.71
CA GLY A 162 28.07 18.55 -27.11
C GLY A 162 29.19 18.20 -26.14
N ASN A 163 29.81 19.23 -25.56
CA ASN A 163 30.77 19.11 -24.47
C ASN A 163 30.09 19.47 -23.14
N THR A 164 30.64 18.99 -22.04
CA THR A 164 30.13 19.22 -20.68
C THR A 164 31.24 19.23 -19.68
N ASP A 165 31.09 20.05 -18.63
CA ASP A 165 32.00 20.06 -17.47
C ASP A 165 31.45 19.26 -16.29
N ARG A 166 30.22 18.73 -16.41
CA ARG A 166 29.55 17.90 -15.39
C ARG A 166 29.51 16.44 -15.78
N THR A 167 29.28 15.56 -14.78
CA THR A 167 28.98 14.16 -15.00
C THR A 167 27.52 13.89 -14.61
N GLY A 168 26.95 12.79 -15.07
CA GLY A 168 25.61 12.35 -14.68
C GLY A 168 24.86 11.64 -15.79
N THR A 169 23.68 11.15 -15.45
CA THR A 169 22.77 10.47 -16.39
C THR A 169 21.40 11.15 -16.37
N THR A 170 20.82 11.33 -17.54
CA THR A 170 19.43 11.75 -17.70
C THR A 170 18.70 10.70 -18.52
N ILE A 171 17.67 10.10 -17.96
CA ILE A 171 16.72 9.20 -18.64
C ILE A 171 15.38 9.91 -18.74
N ARG A 172 14.87 10.01 -19.97
CA ARG A 172 13.59 10.61 -20.26
C ARG A 172 12.75 9.59 -21.02
N PHE A 173 11.53 9.28 -20.54
CA PHE A 173 10.71 8.25 -21.15
C PHE A 173 9.21 8.58 -21.11
N LYS A 174 8.46 7.93 -21.99
CA LYS A 174 7.01 8.05 -22.07
C LYS A 174 6.39 6.66 -22.09
N ALA A 175 5.54 6.36 -21.13
CA ALA A 175 4.87 5.05 -21.00
C ALA A 175 4.02 4.73 -22.25
N ASP A 176 3.98 3.45 -22.63
CA ASP A 176 3.25 2.98 -23.80
C ASP A 176 1.76 2.76 -23.46
N PRO A 177 0.80 3.50 -24.07
CA PRO A 177 -0.63 3.32 -23.83
C PRO A 177 -1.17 1.97 -24.32
N GLU A 178 -0.45 1.24 -25.17
CA GLU A 178 -0.83 -0.13 -25.53
C GLU A 178 -0.67 -1.09 -24.36
N ILE A 179 0.27 -0.81 -23.46
CA ILE A 179 0.53 -1.60 -22.24
C ILE A 179 -0.30 -1.06 -21.06
N PHE A 180 -0.27 0.26 -20.84
CA PHE A 180 -0.97 0.92 -19.73
C PHE A 180 -2.33 1.46 -20.20
N GLN A 181 -3.29 0.55 -20.36
CA GLN A 181 -4.60 0.88 -20.93
C GLN A 181 -5.52 1.64 -19.97
N GLU A 182 -5.32 1.50 -18.65
CA GLU A 182 -6.13 2.20 -17.65
C GLU A 182 -5.73 3.68 -17.55
N THR A 183 -4.44 3.96 -17.50
CA THR A 183 -3.90 5.31 -17.39
C THR A 183 -2.43 5.38 -17.77
N THR A 184 -2.04 6.47 -18.43
CA THR A 184 -0.64 6.88 -18.62
C THR A 184 -0.32 8.18 -17.88
N VAL A 185 -1.24 8.65 -17.01
CA VAL A 185 -1.09 9.89 -16.25
C VAL A 185 -0.43 9.59 -14.91
N TYR A 186 0.70 10.23 -14.67
CA TYR A 186 1.41 10.11 -13.39
C TYR A 186 0.77 10.98 -12.31
N ASP A 187 0.64 10.42 -11.12
CA ASP A 187 0.17 11.10 -9.93
C ASP A 187 1.36 11.71 -9.17
N TYR A 188 1.36 13.04 -9.02
CA TYR A 188 2.41 13.76 -8.33
C TYR A 188 2.57 13.34 -6.87
N ASP A 189 1.47 13.10 -6.15
CA ASP A 189 1.51 12.76 -4.73
C ASP A 189 2.02 11.35 -4.47
N ILE A 190 1.80 10.41 -5.42
CA ILE A 190 2.44 9.09 -5.38
C ILE A 190 3.95 9.24 -5.51
N LEU A 191 4.42 10.02 -6.50
CA LEU A 191 5.86 10.27 -6.68
C LEU A 191 6.44 11.01 -5.47
N ARG A 192 5.76 12.04 -4.99
CA ARG A 192 6.14 12.85 -3.83
C ARG A 192 6.38 11.99 -2.58
N THR A 193 5.47 11.09 -2.29
CA THR A 193 5.55 10.22 -1.11
C THR A 193 6.81 9.35 -1.16
N ARG A 194 7.04 8.68 -2.27
CA ARG A 194 8.19 7.77 -2.42
C ARG A 194 9.53 8.52 -2.49
N ILE A 195 9.57 9.65 -3.16
CA ILE A 195 10.78 10.49 -3.25
C ILE A 195 11.17 11.04 -1.89
N ARG A 196 10.19 11.50 -1.09
CA ARG A 196 10.43 11.94 0.28
C ARG A 196 10.96 10.81 1.16
N GLU A 197 10.40 9.62 1.04
CA GLU A 197 10.87 8.41 1.72
C GLU A 197 12.33 8.10 1.37
N LEU A 198 12.69 8.11 0.08
CA LEU A 198 14.06 7.89 -0.37
C LEU A 198 15.04 8.95 0.15
N ALA A 199 14.62 10.20 0.26
CA ALA A 199 15.45 11.27 0.83
C ALA A 199 15.69 11.05 2.33
N PHE A 200 14.73 10.56 3.10
CA PHE A 200 14.92 10.18 4.51
C PHE A 200 15.84 8.97 4.68
N LEU A 201 15.71 7.97 3.81
CA LEU A 201 16.53 6.75 3.86
C LEU A 201 17.99 6.99 3.45
N ASN A 202 18.26 8.07 2.73
CA ASN A 202 19.59 8.40 2.21
C ASN A 202 20.02 9.79 2.70
N LYS A 203 20.46 9.84 3.93
CA LYS A 203 20.92 11.06 4.59
C LYS A 203 21.88 11.87 3.71
N GLY A 204 21.59 13.15 3.53
CA GLY A 204 22.46 14.09 2.80
C GLY A 204 22.27 14.08 1.27
N ILE A 205 21.32 13.33 0.73
CA ILE A 205 20.94 13.41 -0.68
C ILE A 205 19.87 14.49 -0.86
N THR A 206 20.00 15.29 -1.91
CA THR A 206 18.98 16.22 -2.37
C THR A 206 18.16 15.59 -3.49
N ILE A 207 16.86 15.47 -3.32
CA ILE A 207 15.96 15.01 -4.38
C ILE A 207 14.96 16.13 -4.70
N ILE A 208 14.87 16.51 -5.97
CA ILE A 208 13.98 17.57 -6.46
C ILE A 208 12.88 16.92 -7.28
N LEU A 209 11.62 17.12 -6.89
CA LEU A 209 10.47 16.68 -7.65
C LEU A 209 9.79 17.87 -8.31
N LYS A 210 9.56 17.77 -9.62
CA LYS A 210 8.89 18.81 -10.42
C LYS A 210 7.66 18.25 -11.12
N ASP A 211 6.60 19.03 -11.15
CA ASP A 211 5.49 18.86 -12.08
C ASP A 211 5.54 20.05 -13.07
N GLU A 212 5.85 19.77 -14.33
CA GLU A 212 5.97 20.77 -15.38
C GLU A 212 4.75 20.74 -16.32
N ARG A 213 3.67 20.07 -15.91
CA ARG A 213 2.41 20.02 -16.65
C ARG A 213 1.67 21.36 -16.52
N GLU A 214 1.08 21.82 -17.61
CA GLU A 214 0.38 23.10 -17.68
C GLU A 214 -0.79 23.16 -16.69
N GLY A 215 -0.78 24.18 -15.82
CA GLY A 215 -1.78 24.38 -14.76
C GLY A 215 -1.59 23.50 -13.52
N GLN A 216 -0.51 22.72 -13.46
CA GLN A 216 -0.16 21.87 -12.32
C GLN A 216 1.27 22.10 -11.81
N GLU A 217 1.92 23.18 -12.28
CA GLU A 217 3.34 23.45 -12.02
C GLU A 217 3.64 23.46 -10.52
N LYS A 218 4.53 22.56 -10.09
CA LYS A 218 4.97 22.42 -8.70
C LYS A 218 6.46 22.03 -8.69
N GLU A 219 7.16 22.47 -7.65
CA GLU A 219 8.53 22.03 -7.36
C GLU A 219 8.69 21.87 -5.86
N GLU A 220 9.17 20.71 -5.43
CA GLU A 220 9.51 20.43 -4.04
C GLU A 220 10.93 19.85 -3.97
N THR A 221 11.69 20.28 -2.96
CA THR A 221 13.03 19.79 -2.69
C THR A 221 13.02 19.04 -1.36
N PHE A 222 13.54 17.82 -1.38
CA PHE A 222 13.64 16.93 -0.22
C PHE A 222 15.12 16.74 0.14
N TYR A 223 15.47 17.14 1.36
CA TYR A 223 16.80 17.03 1.92
C TYR A 223 16.68 16.87 3.43
N TYR A 224 17.22 15.80 4.01
CA TYR A 224 17.08 15.49 5.42
C TYR A 224 18.45 15.11 6.03
N GLU A 225 18.98 15.97 6.90
CA GLU A 225 20.24 15.72 7.60
C GLU A 225 20.09 14.70 8.74
N GLY A 226 18.93 14.65 9.39
CA GLY A 226 18.64 13.71 10.46
C GLY A 226 18.26 12.30 9.97
N GLY A 227 17.96 12.15 8.68
CA GLY A 227 17.66 10.84 8.08
C GLY A 227 16.50 10.12 8.76
N LEU A 228 16.73 8.90 9.26
CA LEU A 228 15.66 8.09 9.90
C LEU A 228 15.10 8.71 11.20
N LEU A 229 15.86 9.55 11.90
CA LEU A 229 15.34 10.28 13.06
C LEU A 229 14.21 11.23 12.65
N GLU A 230 14.48 12.09 11.67
CA GLU A 230 13.47 13.02 11.15
C GLU A 230 12.29 12.27 10.52
N TYR A 231 12.55 11.11 9.92
CA TYR A 231 11.49 10.30 9.34
C TYR A 231 10.51 9.77 10.39
N VAL A 232 11.00 9.24 11.51
CA VAL A 232 10.16 8.80 12.63
C VAL A 232 9.39 9.98 13.25
N GLU A 233 10.03 11.13 13.40
CA GLU A 233 9.39 12.34 13.91
C GLU A 233 8.28 12.83 12.98
N MET A 234 8.51 12.82 11.67
CA MET A 234 7.50 13.15 10.66
C MET A 234 6.30 12.18 10.72
N LEU A 235 6.53 10.87 10.88
CA LEU A 235 5.46 9.88 11.04
C LEU A 235 4.65 10.05 12.34
N ASN A 236 5.22 10.71 13.33
CA ASN A 236 4.58 11.04 14.60
C ASN A 236 4.03 12.48 14.69
N GLU A 237 4.15 13.30 13.63
CA GLU A 237 3.77 14.72 13.65
C GLU A 237 2.34 14.95 14.15
N ASN A 238 1.42 14.07 13.77
CA ASN A 238 0.02 14.12 14.17
C ASN A 238 -0.28 13.38 15.48
N LYS A 239 0.74 12.80 16.15
CA LYS A 239 0.60 12.04 17.41
C LYS A 239 1.38 12.73 18.53
N ASP A 240 1.03 12.43 19.77
CA ASP A 240 1.78 12.96 20.91
C ASP A 240 2.89 11.98 21.28
N ALA A 241 4.12 12.33 20.92
CA ALA A 241 5.30 11.54 21.22
C ALA A 241 5.54 11.49 22.73
N LEU A 242 5.88 10.33 23.27
CA LEU A 242 6.14 10.11 24.69
C LEU A 242 7.60 10.37 25.09
N HIS A 243 8.51 10.41 24.14
CA HIS A 243 9.95 10.64 24.29
C HIS A 243 10.57 11.07 22.97
N GLU A 244 11.79 11.54 22.99
CA GLU A 244 12.59 11.80 21.79
C GLU A 244 12.84 10.50 20.99
N ALA A 245 13.02 10.61 19.68
CA ALA A 245 13.26 9.44 18.85
C ALA A 245 14.57 8.73 19.24
N ILE A 246 14.52 7.40 19.31
CA ILE A 246 15.67 6.54 19.60
C ILE A 246 16.27 6.10 18.28
N TYR A 247 17.58 6.26 18.13
CA TYR A 247 18.33 5.88 16.95
C TYR A 247 19.40 4.85 17.28
N VAL A 248 19.46 3.81 16.45
CA VAL A 248 20.42 2.72 16.56
C VAL A 248 21.08 2.52 15.19
N HIS A 249 22.40 2.43 15.17
CA HIS A 249 23.18 2.11 13.99
C HIS A 249 24.27 1.10 14.35
N GLY A 250 24.49 0.12 13.48
CA GLY A 250 25.56 -0.84 13.65
C GLY A 250 25.89 -1.60 12.36
N GLU A 251 27.11 -2.12 12.28
CA GLU A 251 27.58 -2.93 11.17
C GLU A 251 28.11 -4.27 11.67
N MET A 252 27.81 -5.33 10.95
CA MET A 252 28.32 -6.69 11.21
C MET A 252 28.44 -7.47 9.92
N ASP A 253 29.60 -8.09 9.71
CA ASP A 253 29.90 -8.93 8.53
C ASP A 253 29.63 -8.20 7.20
N GLY A 254 29.94 -6.89 7.12
CA GLY A 254 29.71 -6.06 5.94
C GLY A 254 28.24 -5.75 5.66
N LYS A 255 27.37 -5.93 6.64
CA LYS A 255 25.94 -5.61 6.59
C LYS A 255 25.64 -4.53 7.62
N GLU A 256 24.95 -3.49 7.19
CA GLU A 256 24.60 -2.34 8.02
C GLU A 256 23.13 -2.45 8.44
N VAL A 257 22.85 -2.11 9.71
CA VAL A 257 21.51 -2.03 10.28
C VAL A 257 21.33 -0.65 10.91
N GLU A 258 20.30 0.04 10.48
CA GLU A 258 19.92 1.35 10.98
C GLU A 258 18.46 1.31 11.39
N ILE A 259 18.16 1.72 12.63
CA ILE A 259 16.81 1.67 13.20
C ILE A 259 16.54 2.98 13.92
N SER A 260 15.38 3.58 13.62
CA SER A 260 14.85 4.68 14.42
C SER A 260 13.46 4.32 14.93
N MET A 261 13.16 4.68 16.18
CA MET A 261 11.87 4.38 16.79
C MET A 261 11.42 5.41 17.83
N GLN A 262 10.11 5.57 17.96
CA GLN A 262 9.50 6.48 18.95
C GLN A 262 8.12 5.95 19.35
N TYR A 263 7.81 6.05 20.64
CA TYR A 263 6.47 5.76 21.15
C TYR A 263 5.62 7.01 21.23
N ASN A 264 4.32 6.84 21.00
CA ASN A 264 3.31 7.88 21.11
C ASN A 264 2.13 7.44 21.98
N THR A 265 1.19 8.34 22.22
CA THR A 265 -0.01 8.08 23.06
C THR A 265 -1.02 7.15 22.38
N GLY A 266 -0.94 6.96 21.07
CA GLY A 266 -1.86 6.13 20.27
C GLY A 266 -1.81 4.64 20.61
N TYR A 267 -2.65 3.87 19.95
CA TYR A 267 -2.83 2.43 20.20
C TYR A 267 -2.40 1.57 19.01
N SER A 268 -2.30 2.14 17.83
CA SER A 268 -1.77 1.47 16.63
C SER A 268 -0.25 1.41 16.66
N ASN A 269 0.34 0.47 15.93
CA ASN A 269 1.78 0.48 15.64
C ASN A 269 2.00 0.71 14.15
N ASN A 270 3.10 1.36 13.81
CA ASN A 270 3.54 1.55 12.44
C ASN A 270 5.03 1.18 12.36
N VAL A 271 5.31 0.02 11.78
CA VAL A 271 6.67 -0.50 11.61
C VAL A 271 6.96 -0.61 10.13
N LEU A 272 7.85 0.23 9.64
CA LEU A 272 8.31 0.24 8.25
C LEU A 272 9.66 -0.46 8.16
N SER A 273 9.83 -1.32 7.18
CA SER A 273 11.09 -2.04 6.98
C SER A 273 11.60 -1.92 5.54
N TYR A 274 12.91 -1.76 5.42
CA TYR A 274 13.62 -1.51 4.17
C TYR A 274 14.86 -2.38 4.05
N ALA A 275 15.14 -2.84 2.84
CA ALA A 275 16.39 -3.50 2.50
C ALA A 275 16.96 -2.85 1.22
N ASN A 276 18.16 -2.25 1.32
CA ASN A 276 18.77 -1.47 0.24
C ASN A 276 17.80 -0.41 -0.34
N ASN A 277 17.14 0.35 0.53
CA ASN A 277 16.12 1.35 0.22
C ASN A 277 14.79 0.83 -0.37
N ILE A 278 14.65 -0.48 -0.57
CA ILE A 278 13.42 -1.09 -1.06
C ILE A 278 12.48 -1.35 0.13
N ASN A 279 11.24 -0.87 0.03
CA ASN A 279 10.23 -1.10 1.05
C ASN A 279 9.78 -2.56 1.06
N THR A 280 10.02 -3.25 2.18
CA THR A 280 9.61 -4.64 2.40
C THR A 280 8.28 -4.68 3.16
N HIS A 281 7.19 -4.29 2.50
CA HIS A 281 5.89 -4.11 3.15
C HIS A 281 5.28 -5.41 3.71
N GLU A 282 5.74 -6.58 3.28
CA GLU A 282 5.44 -7.88 3.88
C GLU A 282 6.45 -8.28 4.96
N GLY A 283 7.34 -7.35 5.34
CA GLY A 283 8.35 -7.55 6.36
C GLY A 283 9.55 -8.37 5.87
N GLY A 284 10.02 -9.25 6.75
CA GLY A 284 11.16 -10.11 6.46
C GLY A 284 11.97 -10.45 7.71
N THR A 285 13.11 -11.08 7.49
CA THR A 285 13.98 -11.58 8.56
C THR A 285 14.54 -10.45 9.44
N HIS A 286 14.87 -9.30 8.87
CA HIS A 286 15.37 -8.11 9.60
C HIS A 286 14.30 -7.55 10.54
N GLU A 287 13.05 -7.43 10.08
CA GLU A 287 11.93 -6.99 10.90
C GLU A 287 11.60 -7.99 12.01
N SER A 288 11.66 -9.29 11.71
CA SER A 288 11.48 -10.37 12.70
C SER A 288 12.57 -10.31 13.78
N GLY A 289 13.81 -10.05 13.39
CA GLY A 289 14.93 -9.82 14.32
C GLY A 289 14.69 -8.65 15.26
N PHE A 290 14.25 -7.50 14.72
CA PHE A 290 13.89 -6.31 15.49
C PHE A 290 12.75 -6.59 16.48
N LYS A 291 11.61 -7.14 16.00
CA LYS A 291 10.43 -7.43 16.85
C LYS A 291 10.76 -8.37 18.00
N THR A 292 11.59 -9.38 17.75
CA THR A 292 12.03 -10.34 18.78
C THR A 292 12.94 -9.67 19.80
N ALA A 293 13.93 -8.89 19.35
CA ALA A 293 14.86 -8.18 20.22
C ALA A 293 14.13 -7.16 21.10
N LEU A 294 13.27 -6.32 20.52
CA LEU A 294 12.48 -5.31 21.21
C LEU A 294 11.70 -5.92 22.37
N THR A 295 10.95 -6.98 22.09
CA THR A 295 10.13 -7.66 23.10
C THR A 295 10.98 -8.25 24.22
N ARG A 296 12.10 -8.88 23.89
CA ARG A 296 13.01 -9.50 24.85
C ARG A 296 13.69 -8.47 25.74
N ILE A 297 14.22 -7.39 25.17
CA ILE A 297 14.97 -6.37 25.90
C ILE A 297 14.06 -5.59 26.86
N ILE A 298 12.86 -5.19 26.40
CA ILE A 298 11.91 -4.46 27.27
C ILE A 298 11.46 -5.34 28.46
N ASN A 299 11.17 -6.64 28.23
CA ASN A 299 10.84 -7.56 29.31
C ASN A 299 12.02 -7.74 30.26
N SER A 300 13.24 -7.92 29.76
CA SER A 300 14.46 -8.07 30.57
C SER A 300 14.70 -6.84 31.44
N TYR A 301 14.67 -5.65 30.86
CA TYR A 301 14.84 -4.39 31.57
C TYR A 301 13.73 -4.19 32.62
N GLY A 302 12.48 -4.42 32.24
CA GLY A 302 11.34 -4.25 33.15
C GLY A 302 11.41 -5.18 34.36
N LYS A 303 11.82 -6.44 34.19
CA LYS A 303 12.01 -7.39 35.32
C LYS A 303 13.21 -7.00 36.20
N LYS A 304 14.36 -6.71 35.57
CA LYS A 304 15.59 -6.29 36.29
C LYS A 304 15.36 -5.06 37.16
N ASN A 305 14.57 -4.12 36.71
CA ASN A 305 14.25 -2.88 37.42
C ASN A 305 12.94 -2.96 38.24
N LYS A 306 12.35 -4.15 38.38
CA LYS A 306 11.11 -4.41 39.20
C LYS A 306 9.88 -3.63 38.71
N LEU A 307 9.86 -3.20 37.44
CA LEU A 307 8.70 -2.58 36.81
C LEU A 307 7.69 -3.64 36.36
N ILE A 308 8.17 -4.80 35.96
CA ILE A 308 7.39 -6.00 35.61
C ILE A 308 7.61 -7.05 36.68
N LYS A 309 6.54 -7.68 37.16
CA LYS A 309 6.65 -8.77 38.14
C LYS A 309 7.23 -10.03 37.48
N ASP A 310 7.96 -10.85 38.23
CA ASP A 310 8.65 -12.04 37.72
C ASP A 310 7.74 -13.01 36.94
N LYS A 311 6.48 -13.14 37.40
CA LYS A 311 5.47 -14.01 36.77
C LYS A 311 4.74 -13.38 35.59
N GLU A 312 4.93 -12.08 35.33
CA GLU A 312 4.32 -11.33 34.24
C GLU A 312 5.31 -11.20 33.06
N SER A 313 4.80 -11.15 31.85
CA SER A 313 5.57 -10.91 30.65
C SER A 313 4.71 -10.18 29.64
N LEU A 314 5.30 -9.20 28.96
CA LEU A 314 4.69 -8.48 27.87
C LEU A 314 4.80 -9.32 26.58
N THR A 315 3.73 -9.38 25.82
CA THR A 315 3.75 -9.96 24.46
C THR A 315 4.35 -8.97 23.45
N GLY A 316 4.67 -9.44 22.25
CA GLY A 316 5.14 -8.55 21.19
C GLY A 316 4.16 -7.42 20.87
N ASP A 317 2.86 -7.71 20.86
CA ASP A 317 1.82 -6.71 20.61
C ASP A 317 1.71 -5.68 21.75
N ASP A 318 1.83 -6.13 23.02
CA ASP A 318 1.86 -5.21 24.15
C ASP A 318 3.02 -4.21 24.03
N VAL A 319 4.19 -4.69 23.58
CA VAL A 319 5.40 -3.87 23.46
C VAL A 319 5.33 -2.93 22.25
N ARG A 320 4.58 -3.28 21.22
CA ARG A 320 4.47 -2.45 20.02
C ARG A 320 3.28 -1.47 20.03
N GLU A 321 2.40 -1.50 21.03
CA GLU A 321 1.31 -0.51 21.12
C GLU A 321 1.85 0.92 21.17
N GLY A 322 1.45 1.75 20.21
CA GLY A 322 1.88 3.14 20.07
C GLY A 322 3.31 3.32 19.54
N LEU A 323 3.91 2.28 18.98
CA LEU A 323 5.26 2.32 18.40
C LEU A 323 5.21 2.77 16.94
N VAL A 324 6.05 3.74 16.60
CA VAL A 324 6.49 4.02 15.21
C VAL A 324 7.97 3.63 15.12
N ALA A 325 8.32 2.78 14.17
CA ALA A 325 9.69 2.34 13.97
C ALA A 325 10.01 2.17 12.48
N ILE A 326 11.24 2.49 12.13
CA ILE A 326 11.79 2.30 10.80
C ILE A 326 13.03 1.43 10.92
N ILE A 327 13.09 0.35 10.17
CA ILE A 327 14.22 -0.57 10.09
C ILE A 327 14.78 -0.50 8.67
N SER A 328 15.98 0.00 8.51
CA SER A 328 16.70 0.04 7.24
C SER A 328 17.94 -0.82 7.33
N ILE A 329 18.13 -1.70 6.35
CA ILE A 329 19.36 -2.49 6.26
C ILE A 329 20.05 -2.28 4.91
N LYS A 330 21.38 -2.35 4.93
CA LYS A 330 22.19 -2.45 3.71
C LYS A 330 22.86 -3.81 3.67
N HIS A 331 22.60 -4.55 2.61
CA HIS A 331 23.09 -5.90 2.40
C HIS A 331 23.73 -6.03 1.02
N PRO A 332 24.97 -6.58 0.90
CA PRO A 332 25.64 -6.68 -0.39
C PRO A 332 24.96 -7.65 -1.37
N ASN A 333 24.21 -8.62 -0.87
CA ASN A 333 23.48 -9.61 -1.69
C ASN A 333 22.12 -9.94 -1.05
N PRO A 334 21.13 -9.00 -1.08
CA PRO A 334 19.82 -9.25 -0.51
C PRO A 334 19.03 -10.25 -1.35
N GLN A 335 18.31 -11.14 -0.67
CA GLN A 335 17.41 -12.13 -1.27
C GLN A 335 15.97 -11.76 -0.91
N PHE A 336 15.15 -11.57 -1.93
CA PHE A 336 13.73 -11.23 -1.74
C PHE A 336 12.83 -12.39 -2.18
N GLU A 337 11.68 -12.49 -1.53
CA GLU A 337 10.60 -13.36 -2.00
C GLU A 337 9.89 -12.67 -3.17
N GLY A 338 10.10 -13.18 -4.40
CA GLY A 338 9.48 -12.67 -5.63
C GLY A 338 10.14 -11.43 -6.25
N GLN A 339 9.71 -11.11 -7.48
CA GLN A 339 10.24 -10.00 -8.29
C GLN A 339 9.90 -8.62 -7.72
N THR A 340 8.76 -8.48 -7.07
CA THR A 340 8.28 -7.24 -6.46
C THR A 340 9.02 -6.84 -5.18
N LYS A 341 9.95 -7.71 -4.71
CA LYS A 341 10.87 -7.45 -3.58
C LYS A 341 10.15 -7.09 -2.27
N THR A 342 8.95 -7.61 -2.04
CA THR A 342 8.07 -7.23 -0.93
C THR A 342 8.52 -7.74 0.43
N LYS A 343 9.35 -8.80 0.47
CA LYS A 343 9.80 -9.47 1.70
C LYS A 343 11.25 -9.92 1.61
N LEU A 344 12.03 -9.63 2.65
CA LEU A 344 13.44 -10.06 2.74
C LEU A 344 13.56 -11.49 3.28
N GLY A 345 14.28 -12.35 2.54
CA GLY A 345 14.46 -13.76 2.86
C GLY A 345 15.78 -14.13 3.57
N ASN A 346 16.80 -13.28 3.55
CA ASN A 346 18.13 -13.56 4.12
C ASN A 346 18.05 -13.96 5.60
N SER A 347 18.22 -15.23 5.94
CA SER A 347 18.03 -15.76 7.30
C SER A 347 18.99 -15.16 8.33
N GLU A 348 20.22 -14.83 7.94
CA GLU A 348 21.24 -14.22 8.78
C GLU A 348 20.82 -12.82 9.29
N MET A 349 20.00 -12.09 8.54
CA MET A 349 19.57 -10.74 8.93
C MET A 349 18.70 -10.74 10.19
N SER A 350 17.98 -11.80 10.48
CA SER A 350 17.26 -11.94 11.75
C SER A 350 18.22 -11.94 12.95
N THR A 351 19.32 -12.67 12.85
CA THR A 351 20.33 -12.75 13.92
C THR A 351 21.13 -11.47 14.05
N ILE A 352 21.56 -10.88 12.92
CA ILE A 352 22.36 -9.64 12.89
C ILE A 352 21.56 -8.47 13.47
N THR A 353 20.33 -8.26 12.98
CA THR A 353 19.45 -7.20 13.47
C THR A 353 19.12 -7.39 14.96
N ASN A 354 18.80 -8.63 15.36
CA ASN A 354 18.52 -8.92 16.77
C ASN A 354 19.72 -8.57 17.66
N LYS A 355 20.94 -8.94 17.26
CA LYS A 355 22.14 -8.71 18.05
C LYS A 355 22.46 -7.22 18.16
N LEU A 356 22.64 -6.53 17.02
CA LEU A 356 22.99 -5.12 17.00
C LEU A 356 21.97 -4.25 17.72
N PHE A 357 20.68 -4.47 17.44
CA PHE A 357 19.62 -3.71 18.10
C PHE A 357 19.53 -4.01 19.58
N SER A 358 19.76 -5.26 20.03
CA SER A 358 19.72 -5.60 21.45
C SER A 358 20.81 -4.91 22.26
N GLU A 359 22.04 -4.88 21.74
CA GLU A 359 23.19 -4.28 22.41
C GLU A 359 22.98 -2.77 22.59
N GLU A 360 22.54 -2.09 21.54
CA GLU A 360 22.33 -0.64 21.54
C GLU A 360 21.08 -0.25 22.35
N LEU A 361 19.98 -0.98 22.23
CA LEU A 361 18.77 -0.69 23.00
C LEU A 361 18.98 -0.91 24.51
N ASP A 362 19.63 -2.01 24.90
CA ASP A 362 19.93 -2.27 26.33
C ASP A 362 20.79 -1.14 26.90
N ARG A 363 21.81 -0.70 26.18
CA ARG A 363 22.63 0.45 26.57
C ARG A 363 21.79 1.72 26.71
N PHE A 364 20.97 2.04 25.71
CA PHE A 364 20.12 3.23 25.71
C PHE A 364 19.16 3.25 26.91
N LEU A 365 18.51 2.11 27.20
CA LEU A 365 17.55 2.02 28.31
C LEU A 365 18.24 2.20 29.68
N LEU A 366 19.49 1.73 29.82
CA LEU A 366 20.30 1.92 31.03
C LEU A 366 20.72 3.38 31.22
N GLU A 367 21.11 4.05 30.13
CA GLU A 367 21.50 5.47 30.11
C GLU A 367 20.30 6.41 30.30
N ASN A 368 19.09 5.98 29.87
CA ASN A 368 17.85 6.79 29.88
C ASN A 368 16.73 6.17 30.70
N PRO A 369 16.89 6.00 32.05
CA PRO A 369 15.92 5.27 32.86
C PRO A 369 14.52 5.89 32.89
N LYS A 370 14.38 7.19 32.68
CA LYS A 370 13.07 7.86 32.59
C LYS A 370 12.31 7.42 31.35
N ILE A 371 12.97 7.42 30.19
CA ILE A 371 12.39 6.97 28.90
C ILE A 371 12.09 5.48 28.98
N ALA A 372 13.02 4.69 29.49
CA ALA A 372 12.83 3.25 29.68
C ALA A 372 11.59 2.93 30.54
N LYS A 373 11.36 3.69 31.61
CA LYS A 373 10.16 3.54 32.44
C LYS A 373 8.88 3.84 31.65
N ILE A 374 8.86 4.93 30.86
CA ILE A 374 7.71 5.30 30.01
C ILE A 374 7.39 4.16 29.04
N ILE A 375 8.39 3.62 28.37
CA ILE A 375 8.23 2.52 27.39
C ILE A 375 7.66 1.26 28.08
N VAL A 376 8.22 0.85 29.23
CA VAL A 376 7.72 -0.31 29.98
C VAL A 376 6.30 -0.09 30.48
N GLU A 377 5.98 1.11 31.00
CA GLU A 377 4.65 1.46 31.48
C GLU A 377 3.61 1.44 30.35
N LYS A 378 3.97 1.91 29.14
CA LYS A 378 3.12 1.82 27.93
C LYS A 378 2.78 0.36 27.62
N GLY A 379 3.78 -0.53 27.58
CA GLY A 379 3.57 -1.97 27.38
C GLY A 379 2.73 -2.62 28.49
N LEU A 380 2.93 -2.24 29.75
CA LEU A 380 2.12 -2.73 30.87
C LEU A 380 0.64 -2.29 30.76
N GLN A 381 0.40 -1.06 30.27
CA GLN A 381 -0.96 -0.58 30.04
C GLN A 381 -1.64 -1.39 28.91
N ALA A 382 -0.92 -1.66 27.83
CA ALA A 382 -1.39 -2.50 26.73
C ALA A 382 -1.71 -3.93 27.22
N SER A 383 -0.81 -4.54 27.98
CA SER A 383 -0.99 -5.88 28.55
C SER A 383 -2.22 -5.96 29.45
N ARG A 384 -2.44 -4.96 30.33
CA ARG A 384 -3.63 -4.91 31.19
C ARG A 384 -4.91 -4.82 30.35
N ALA A 385 -4.93 -4.00 29.31
CA ALA A 385 -6.07 -3.88 28.41
C ALA A 385 -6.36 -5.20 27.68
N ARG A 386 -5.33 -5.86 27.15
CA ARG A 386 -5.44 -7.17 26.50
C ARG A 386 -5.99 -8.25 27.45
N ILE A 387 -5.47 -8.32 28.68
CA ILE A 387 -5.94 -9.27 29.70
C ILE A 387 -7.39 -9.00 30.08
N ALA A 388 -7.76 -7.72 30.24
CA ALA A 388 -9.15 -7.33 30.53
C ALA A 388 -10.09 -7.71 29.39
N ALA A 389 -9.69 -7.47 28.14
CA ALA A 389 -10.43 -7.87 26.95
C ALA A 389 -10.61 -9.40 26.87
N LYS A 390 -9.55 -10.17 27.13
CA LYS A 390 -9.62 -11.64 27.18
C LYS A 390 -10.58 -12.13 28.25
N LYS A 391 -10.51 -11.57 29.45
CA LYS A 391 -11.40 -11.93 30.57
C LYS A 391 -12.87 -11.58 30.27
N ALA A 392 -13.13 -10.45 29.64
CA ALA A 392 -14.47 -10.07 29.19
C ALA A 392 -15.02 -11.07 28.18
N ARG A 393 -14.22 -11.47 27.19
CA ARG A 393 -14.59 -12.53 26.21
C ARG A 393 -14.90 -13.86 26.89
N GLU A 394 -14.06 -14.32 27.79
CA GLU A 394 -14.25 -15.58 28.50
C GLU A 394 -15.48 -15.55 29.41
N SER A 395 -15.77 -14.42 30.06
CA SER A 395 -16.99 -14.25 30.86
C SER A 395 -18.26 -14.29 30.00
N THR A 396 -18.24 -13.65 28.83
CA THR A 396 -19.35 -13.71 27.87
C THR A 396 -19.49 -15.12 27.31
N ARG A 397 -18.40 -15.80 27.00
CA ARG A 397 -18.38 -17.20 26.53
C ARG A 397 -18.93 -18.16 27.56
N ARG A 398 -18.62 -17.97 28.86
CA ARG A 398 -19.18 -18.82 29.93
C ARG A 398 -20.68 -18.60 30.16
N LYS A 399 -21.17 -17.37 29.97
CA LYS A 399 -22.61 -17.07 30.04
C LYS A 399 -23.38 -17.72 28.88
N ASN A 400 -22.74 -17.85 27.72
CA ASN A 400 -23.32 -18.39 26.48
C ASN A 400 -22.86 -19.83 26.18
N ALA A 401 -22.36 -20.60 27.15
CA ALA A 401 -21.85 -21.95 26.94
C ALA A 401 -22.91 -22.94 26.41
N LEU A 402 -24.20 -22.58 26.45
CA LEU A 402 -25.31 -23.28 25.80
C LEU A 402 -25.63 -22.78 24.38
N GLU A 403 -24.96 -21.68 23.93
CA GLU A 403 -25.22 -21.01 22.63
C GLU A 403 -24.03 -21.06 21.67
N PHE A 404 -23.20 -22.10 21.75
CA PHE A 404 -21.92 -22.23 21.05
C PHE A 404 -21.99 -22.28 19.50
N THR A 405 -23.17 -22.12 18.91
CA THR A 405 -23.40 -22.06 17.47
C THR A 405 -24.04 -20.75 16.99
N ASN A 406 -24.25 -19.76 17.85
CA ASN A 406 -25.05 -18.61 17.44
C ASN A 406 -24.21 -17.49 16.85
N LEU A 407 -24.30 -17.39 15.53
CA LEU A 407 -24.03 -16.19 14.74
C LEU A 407 -24.87 -15.02 15.31
N PRO A 408 -24.43 -13.75 15.10
CA PRO A 408 -25.19 -12.60 15.58
C PRO A 408 -26.66 -12.73 15.17
N GLY A 409 -27.59 -12.59 16.10
CA GLY A 409 -29.03 -12.77 15.83
C GLY A 409 -29.59 -11.86 14.73
N LYS A 410 -28.89 -10.78 14.42
CA LYS A 410 -29.20 -9.87 13.30
C LYS A 410 -28.62 -10.31 11.95
N LEU A 411 -27.68 -11.26 11.90
CA LEU A 411 -27.11 -11.79 10.66
C LEU A 411 -28.13 -12.68 9.95
N ALA A 412 -28.48 -12.32 8.72
CA ALA A 412 -29.19 -13.22 7.81
C ALA A 412 -28.13 -13.97 6.99
N ASP A 413 -27.73 -15.14 7.45
CA ASP A 413 -26.67 -15.94 6.81
C ASP A 413 -27.10 -16.58 5.50
N CYS A 414 -26.13 -17.00 4.67
CA CYS A 414 -26.36 -17.79 3.46
C CYS A 414 -26.28 -19.29 3.74
N SER A 415 -26.80 -20.09 2.82
CA SER A 415 -26.84 -21.55 2.97
C SER A 415 -25.60 -22.27 2.49
N SER A 416 -24.82 -21.68 1.55
CA SER A 416 -23.55 -22.24 1.11
C SER A 416 -22.51 -22.21 2.23
N LYS A 417 -21.63 -23.21 2.23
CA LYS A 417 -20.48 -23.33 3.16
C LYS A 417 -19.14 -23.06 2.47
N ASP A 418 -19.17 -22.88 1.15
CA ASP A 418 -17.98 -22.51 0.38
C ASP A 418 -17.77 -21.00 0.47
N ALA A 419 -16.75 -20.60 1.21
CA ALA A 419 -16.43 -19.20 1.40
C ALA A 419 -16.13 -18.46 0.08
N SER A 420 -15.61 -19.17 -0.93
CA SER A 420 -15.27 -18.60 -2.23
C SER A 420 -16.48 -18.13 -3.03
N GLU A 421 -17.64 -18.75 -2.80
CA GLU A 421 -18.92 -18.38 -3.40
C GLU A 421 -19.69 -17.35 -2.55
N CYS A 422 -19.36 -17.25 -1.25
CA CYS A 422 -20.16 -16.50 -0.28
C CYS A 422 -19.79 -15.02 -0.21
N GLU A 423 -20.81 -14.18 -0.05
CA GLU A 423 -20.74 -12.74 0.05
C GLU A 423 -21.43 -12.25 1.33
N LEU A 424 -20.79 -11.33 2.06
CA LEU A 424 -21.35 -10.66 3.23
C LEU A 424 -21.59 -9.19 2.92
N PHE A 425 -22.84 -8.75 2.92
CA PHE A 425 -23.20 -7.35 2.79
C PHE A 425 -23.34 -6.72 4.18
N LEU A 426 -22.54 -5.69 4.43
CA LEU A 426 -22.63 -4.83 5.60
C LEU A 426 -23.53 -3.65 5.26
N VAL A 427 -24.77 -3.67 5.76
CA VAL A 427 -25.81 -2.75 5.32
C VAL A 427 -26.12 -1.73 6.40
N GLU A 428 -26.19 -0.46 6.02
CA GLU A 428 -26.54 0.62 6.93
C GLU A 428 -28.03 0.55 7.32
N GLY A 429 -28.28 0.44 8.62
CA GLY A 429 -29.62 0.49 9.20
C GLY A 429 -30.48 -0.75 9.02
N ASP A 430 -31.51 -0.85 9.86
CA ASP A 430 -32.44 -1.99 9.84
C ASP A 430 -33.43 -1.91 8.64
N SER A 431 -33.74 -0.71 8.12
CA SER A 431 -34.66 -0.52 6.99
C SER A 431 -34.06 -1.10 5.70
N ALA A 432 -32.90 -0.59 5.27
CA ALA A 432 -32.19 -1.10 4.11
C ALA A 432 -31.78 -2.57 4.30
N GLY A 433 -31.39 -2.96 5.54
CA GLY A 433 -31.14 -4.34 5.90
C GLY A 433 -32.36 -5.25 5.70
N GLY A 434 -33.56 -4.75 5.90
CA GLY A 434 -34.82 -5.47 5.62
C GLY A 434 -35.02 -5.71 4.14
N SER A 435 -34.93 -4.68 3.31
CA SER A 435 -35.03 -4.80 1.84
C SER A 435 -33.94 -5.71 1.28
N ALA A 436 -32.68 -5.58 1.75
CA ALA A 436 -31.58 -6.45 1.33
C ALA A 436 -31.81 -7.93 1.69
N LYS A 437 -32.36 -8.21 2.89
CA LYS A 437 -32.71 -9.59 3.30
C LYS A 437 -33.76 -10.21 2.39
N LEU A 438 -34.72 -9.43 1.92
CA LEU A 438 -35.79 -9.91 1.04
C LEU A 438 -35.28 -10.07 -0.40
N GLY A 439 -34.43 -9.15 -0.89
CA GLY A 439 -33.95 -9.16 -2.26
C GLY A 439 -32.77 -10.12 -2.51
N ARG A 440 -31.99 -10.50 -1.49
CA ARG A 440 -30.78 -11.30 -1.65
C ARG A 440 -30.98 -12.70 -2.22
N ASN A 441 -29.98 -13.24 -2.85
CA ASN A 441 -29.88 -14.68 -3.09
C ASN A 441 -29.39 -15.39 -1.81
N SER A 442 -30.33 -16.03 -1.09
CA SER A 442 -30.03 -16.70 0.19
C SER A 442 -29.05 -17.87 0.08
N LYS A 443 -28.74 -18.35 -1.12
CA LYS A 443 -27.77 -19.43 -1.32
C LYS A 443 -26.37 -19.00 -0.97
N PHE A 444 -25.94 -17.81 -1.42
CA PHE A 444 -24.56 -17.35 -1.28
C PHE A 444 -24.41 -15.93 -0.69
N GLN A 445 -25.51 -15.17 -0.51
CA GLN A 445 -25.45 -13.81 0.06
C GLN A 445 -25.96 -13.78 1.49
N ALA A 446 -25.15 -13.22 2.38
CA ALA A 446 -25.48 -12.95 3.77
C ALA A 446 -25.62 -11.44 4.00
N ILE A 447 -26.53 -11.03 4.90
CA ILE A 447 -26.78 -9.63 5.25
C ILE A 447 -26.55 -9.41 6.74
N LEU A 448 -25.69 -8.44 7.07
CA LEU A 448 -25.48 -7.96 8.42
C LEU A 448 -25.87 -6.48 8.50
N PRO A 449 -27.03 -6.13 9.05
CA PRO A 449 -27.40 -4.74 9.29
C PRO A 449 -26.54 -4.15 10.40
N LEU A 450 -26.08 -2.92 10.21
CA LEU A 450 -25.32 -2.14 11.19
C LEU A 450 -26.24 -1.09 11.83
N LYS A 451 -26.24 -1.01 13.16
CA LYS A 451 -27.06 -0.03 13.91
C LYS A 451 -26.30 1.29 14.06
N GLY A 452 -26.39 2.14 13.03
CA GLY A 452 -25.75 3.46 13.02
C GLY A 452 -24.22 3.41 12.91
N LYS A 453 -23.57 4.47 13.36
CA LYS A 453 -22.12 4.65 13.29
C LYS A 453 -21.41 3.66 14.21
N ILE A 454 -20.53 2.83 13.65
CA ILE A 454 -19.69 1.94 14.44
C ILE A 454 -18.63 2.75 15.21
N LEU A 455 -18.02 2.10 16.21
CA LEU A 455 -16.95 2.70 17.01
C LEU A 455 -15.76 3.11 16.11
N ASN A 456 -15.27 4.34 16.28
CA ASN A 456 -14.01 4.76 15.68
C ASN A 456 -12.84 4.08 16.40
N VAL A 457 -12.28 3.06 15.77
CA VAL A 457 -11.22 2.22 16.34
C VAL A 457 -9.85 2.91 16.39
N GLU A 458 -9.67 4.01 15.67
CA GLU A 458 -8.45 4.82 15.74
C GLU A 458 -8.27 5.50 17.10
N LYS A 459 -9.38 5.84 17.75
CA LYS A 459 -9.41 6.62 19.01
C LYS A 459 -9.50 5.78 20.28
N VAL A 460 -9.54 4.45 20.17
CA VAL A 460 -9.81 3.59 21.33
C VAL A 460 -8.92 2.36 21.36
N ARG A 461 -8.68 1.86 22.54
CA ARG A 461 -7.94 0.62 22.74
C ARG A 461 -8.74 -0.61 22.32
N ILE A 462 -8.01 -1.68 22.03
CA ILE A 462 -8.58 -2.97 21.58
C ILE A 462 -9.59 -3.56 22.55
N ASP A 463 -9.47 -3.34 23.87
CA ASP A 463 -10.44 -3.82 24.87
C ASP A 463 -11.81 -3.16 24.67
N LYS A 464 -11.85 -1.86 24.38
CA LYS A 464 -13.08 -1.14 24.02
C LYS A 464 -13.62 -1.57 22.67
N VAL A 465 -12.76 -1.77 21.67
CA VAL A 465 -13.14 -2.29 20.35
C VAL A 465 -13.87 -3.62 20.53
N LEU A 466 -13.31 -4.54 21.30
CA LEU A 466 -13.87 -5.87 21.55
C LEU A 466 -15.08 -5.90 22.50
N SER A 467 -15.28 -4.84 23.30
CA SER A 467 -16.48 -4.70 24.13
C SER A 467 -17.67 -4.11 23.38
N ASN A 468 -17.45 -3.50 22.20
CA ASN A 468 -18.51 -2.94 21.38
C ASN A 468 -19.32 -4.04 20.67
N ASP A 469 -20.64 -4.02 20.81
CA ASP A 469 -21.53 -5.07 20.30
C ASP A 469 -21.57 -5.14 18.77
N GLU A 470 -21.51 -3.98 18.08
CA GLU A 470 -21.50 -3.93 16.61
C GLU A 470 -20.20 -4.52 16.05
N VAL A 471 -19.06 -4.13 16.64
CA VAL A 471 -17.76 -4.66 16.22
C VAL A 471 -17.66 -6.16 16.51
N ARG A 472 -18.14 -6.62 17.66
CA ARG A 472 -18.18 -8.07 17.96
C ARG A 472 -19.03 -8.84 16.98
N SER A 473 -20.18 -8.29 16.62
CA SER A 473 -21.07 -8.90 15.63
C SER A 473 -20.38 -9.02 14.26
N LEU A 474 -19.64 -7.98 13.86
CA LEU A 474 -18.86 -7.97 12.62
C LEU A 474 -17.76 -9.04 12.64
N ILE A 475 -16.92 -9.06 13.71
CA ILE A 475 -15.85 -10.06 13.87
C ILE A 475 -16.41 -11.49 13.84
N THR A 476 -17.55 -11.72 14.53
CA THR A 476 -18.18 -13.04 14.61
C THR A 476 -18.77 -13.46 13.26
N ALA A 477 -19.40 -12.54 12.53
CA ALA A 477 -19.97 -12.82 11.20
C ALA A 477 -18.87 -13.18 10.20
N ILE A 478 -17.77 -12.43 10.16
CA ILE A 478 -16.63 -12.67 9.26
C ILE A 478 -15.93 -13.99 9.58
N GLY A 479 -15.73 -14.33 10.86
CA GLY A 479 -15.26 -15.63 11.32
C GLY A 479 -13.74 -15.78 11.49
N MET A 480 -12.91 -14.89 10.93
CA MET A 480 -11.45 -15.03 10.94
C MET A 480 -10.76 -14.58 12.25
N GLY A 481 -11.50 -13.96 13.18
CA GLY A 481 -10.93 -13.40 14.41
C GLY A 481 -10.17 -12.09 14.18
N ILE A 482 -9.44 -11.61 15.19
CA ILE A 482 -8.56 -10.43 15.12
C ILE A 482 -7.32 -10.61 16.01
N GLY A 483 -6.22 -9.93 15.71
CA GLY A 483 -4.96 -9.97 16.47
C GLY A 483 -4.45 -11.41 16.59
N GLU A 484 -4.12 -11.86 17.82
CA GLU A 484 -3.59 -13.23 18.08
C GLU A 484 -4.52 -14.38 17.61
N THR A 485 -5.79 -14.09 17.38
CA THR A 485 -6.79 -15.11 16.95
C THR A 485 -7.07 -15.06 15.45
N LEU A 486 -6.43 -14.15 14.73
CA LEU A 486 -6.61 -13.96 13.31
C LEU A 486 -6.16 -15.21 12.54
N ASN A 487 -7.06 -15.74 11.73
CA ASN A 487 -6.80 -16.89 10.86
C ASN A 487 -7.68 -16.77 9.61
N ILE A 488 -7.07 -16.47 8.48
CA ILE A 488 -7.76 -16.28 7.20
C ILE A 488 -8.44 -17.56 6.70
N ASP A 489 -7.93 -18.75 7.07
CA ASP A 489 -8.52 -20.03 6.68
C ASP A 489 -9.92 -20.25 7.30
N LYS A 490 -10.28 -19.48 8.32
CA LYS A 490 -11.60 -19.48 8.97
C LYS A 490 -12.57 -18.45 8.40
N LEU A 491 -12.14 -17.73 7.37
CA LEU A 491 -12.98 -16.75 6.70
C LEU A 491 -14.22 -17.42 6.11
N ARG A 492 -15.37 -16.78 6.31
CA ARG A 492 -16.67 -17.33 5.88
C ARG A 492 -17.16 -16.78 4.54
N TYR A 493 -16.60 -15.65 4.10
CA TYR A 493 -17.03 -14.94 2.90
C TYR A 493 -15.82 -14.35 2.19
N HIS A 494 -15.57 -14.70 0.92
CA HIS A 494 -14.52 -14.11 0.12
C HIS A 494 -14.92 -12.80 -0.56
N LYS A 495 -16.13 -12.31 -0.30
CA LYS A 495 -16.54 -10.93 -0.63
C LYS A 495 -17.25 -10.32 0.57
N ILE A 496 -16.68 -9.22 1.06
CA ILE A 496 -17.26 -8.41 2.14
C ILE A 496 -17.59 -7.07 1.52
N VAL A 497 -18.89 -6.80 1.35
CA VAL A 497 -19.38 -5.66 0.60
C VAL A 497 -19.93 -4.61 1.57
N ILE A 498 -19.32 -3.44 1.59
CA ILE A 498 -19.81 -2.28 2.34
C ILE A 498 -20.92 -1.62 1.51
N MET A 499 -22.13 -1.58 2.04
CA MET A 499 -23.31 -1.03 1.39
C MET A 499 -23.97 0.00 2.30
N THR A 500 -23.62 1.26 2.09
CA THR A 500 -24.07 2.43 2.87
C THR A 500 -24.83 3.40 2.00
N ASP A 501 -25.62 4.25 2.62
CA ASP A 501 -26.35 5.32 1.96
C ASP A 501 -25.40 6.29 1.22
N ALA A 502 -25.90 6.97 0.21
CA ALA A 502 -25.13 7.93 -0.60
C ALA A 502 -25.04 9.33 0.04
N ASP A 503 -25.25 9.45 1.34
CA ASP A 503 -25.20 10.69 2.11
C ASP A 503 -23.91 10.82 2.94
N VAL A 504 -23.82 11.90 3.72
CA VAL A 504 -22.66 12.19 4.57
C VAL A 504 -22.50 11.18 5.71
N ASP A 505 -23.60 10.64 6.24
CA ASP A 505 -23.60 9.66 7.32
C ASP A 505 -23.13 8.28 6.80
N GLY A 506 -23.63 7.86 5.64
CA GLY A 506 -23.18 6.64 4.97
C GLY A 506 -21.70 6.70 4.57
N SER A 507 -21.24 7.85 4.10
CA SER A 507 -19.81 8.06 3.82
C SER A 507 -18.96 7.97 5.08
N HIS A 508 -19.45 8.45 6.22
CA HIS A 508 -18.76 8.32 7.52
C HIS A 508 -18.74 6.87 8.00
N ILE A 509 -19.87 6.14 7.90
CA ILE A 509 -19.93 4.70 8.27
C ILE A 509 -18.96 3.88 7.42
N ARG A 510 -18.91 4.13 6.12
CA ARG A 510 -17.94 3.52 5.20
C ARG A 510 -16.50 3.77 5.65
N THR A 511 -16.17 5.01 6.00
CA THR A 511 -14.83 5.37 6.49
C THR A 511 -14.49 4.66 7.80
N LEU A 512 -15.44 4.55 8.75
CA LEU A 512 -15.26 3.82 10.00
C LEU A 512 -15.01 2.32 9.75
N LEU A 513 -15.75 1.71 8.83
CA LEU A 513 -15.54 0.30 8.44
C LEU A 513 -14.17 0.09 7.79
N LEU A 514 -13.78 0.97 6.86
CA LEU A 514 -12.45 0.91 6.24
C LEU A 514 -11.35 1.08 7.27
N THR A 515 -11.51 1.98 8.25
CA THR A 515 -10.56 2.13 9.37
C THR A 515 -10.44 0.83 10.17
N PHE A 516 -11.58 0.19 10.47
CA PHE A 516 -11.59 -1.09 11.19
C PHE A 516 -10.88 -2.19 10.39
N PHE A 517 -11.17 -2.35 9.11
CA PHE A 517 -10.51 -3.35 8.27
C PHE A 517 -9.01 -3.08 8.14
N PHE A 518 -8.62 -1.84 7.89
CA PHE A 518 -7.21 -1.47 7.77
C PHE A 518 -6.41 -1.74 9.07
N ARG A 519 -6.99 -1.46 10.25
CA ARG A 519 -6.28 -1.61 11.52
C ARG A 519 -6.28 -3.04 12.09
N TYR A 520 -7.33 -3.82 11.85
CA TYR A 520 -7.54 -5.09 12.53
C TYR A 520 -7.72 -6.32 11.62
N MET A 521 -7.95 -6.12 10.34
CA MET A 521 -8.18 -7.18 9.35
C MET A 521 -7.59 -6.81 8.00
N ARG A 522 -6.37 -6.27 8.00
CA ARG A 522 -5.69 -5.81 6.80
C ARG A 522 -5.56 -6.90 5.75
N GLU A 523 -5.35 -8.14 6.19
CA GLU A 523 -5.24 -9.32 5.34
C GLU A 523 -6.46 -9.51 4.40
N LEU A 524 -7.65 -9.03 4.80
CA LEU A 524 -8.83 -9.05 3.94
C LEU A 524 -8.71 -8.09 2.76
N ILE A 525 -8.09 -6.93 2.98
CA ILE A 525 -7.86 -5.95 1.92
C ILE A 525 -6.75 -6.47 0.99
N ASP A 526 -5.65 -6.96 1.56
CA ASP A 526 -4.51 -7.49 0.81
C ASP A 526 -4.90 -8.72 -0.04
N ALA A 527 -5.84 -9.56 0.45
CA ALA A 527 -6.42 -10.67 -0.28
C ALA A 527 -7.51 -10.25 -1.31
N GLY A 528 -7.88 -8.96 -1.37
CA GLY A 528 -8.88 -8.45 -2.30
C GLY A 528 -10.32 -8.84 -1.98
N TYR A 529 -10.64 -9.08 -0.71
CA TYR A 529 -11.97 -9.53 -0.27
C TYR A 529 -12.91 -8.42 0.18
N VAL A 530 -12.44 -7.17 0.26
CA VAL A 530 -13.25 -6.01 0.68
C VAL A 530 -13.71 -5.21 -0.53
N TYR A 531 -15.01 -4.93 -0.58
CA TYR A 531 -15.65 -4.20 -1.68
C TYR A 531 -16.56 -3.10 -1.14
N ILE A 532 -16.79 -2.08 -1.98
CA ILE A 532 -17.77 -1.01 -1.74
C ILE A 532 -18.82 -1.12 -2.83
N ALA A 533 -20.09 -1.29 -2.45
CA ALA A 533 -21.22 -1.27 -3.39
C ALA A 533 -21.44 0.15 -3.93
N ARG A 534 -21.84 0.23 -5.18
CA ARG A 534 -22.18 1.48 -5.86
C ARG A 534 -23.65 1.44 -6.32
N PRO A 535 -24.59 1.74 -5.43
CA PRO A 535 -26.00 1.86 -5.82
C PRO A 535 -26.20 3.04 -6.78
N PRO A 536 -27.25 3.03 -7.62
CA PRO A 536 -27.58 4.17 -8.47
C PRO A 536 -28.04 5.36 -7.63
N LEU A 537 -27.75 6.56 -8.11
CA LEU A 537 -28.22 7.82 -7.50
C LEU A 537 -29.59 8.25 -8.05
N TYR A 538 -29.93 7.82 -9.26
CA TYR A 538 -31.15 8.23 -9.92
C TYR A 538 -31.85 7.03 -10.59
N GLY A 539 -33.20 7.03 -10.51
CA GLY A 539 -34.09 6.20 -11.31
C GLY A 539 -34.84 7.07 -12.31
N LEU A 540 -34.73 6.77 -13.60
CA LEU A 540 -35.46 7.45 -14.68
C LEU A 540 -36.56 6.52 -15.19
N LYS A 541 -37.83 6.94 -15.03
CA LYS A 541 -38.99 6.22 -15.57
C LYS A 541 -39.50 6.89 -16.83
N VAL A 542 -39.48 6.17 -17.95
CA VAL A 542 -40.00 6.61 -19.24
C VAL A 542 -41.10 5.62 -19.70
N GLY A 543 -42.37 5.97 -19.43
CA GLY A 543 -43.50 5.07 -19.64
C GLY A 543 -43.43 3.87 -18.72
N LYS A 544 -43.21 2.65 -19.28
CA LYS A 544 -43.09 1.39 -18.52
C LYS A 544 -41.64 0.96 -18.30
N LYS A 545 -40.67 1.69 -18.88
CA LYS A 545 -39.24 1.37 -18.77
C LYS A 545 -38.61 2.18 -17.65
N GLU A 546 -37.75 1.55 -16.89
CA GLU A 546 -36.96 2.16 -15.83
C GLU A 546 -35.50 2.02 -16.15
N PHE A 547 -34.73 3.11 -15.94
CA PHE A 547 -33.30 3.18 -16.17
C PHE A 547 -32.64 3.69 -14.89
N TYR A 548 -31.55 3.04 -14.46
CA TYR A 548 -30.81 3.42 -13.28
C TYR A 548 -29.52 4.13 -13.69
N CYS A 549 -29.22 5.26 -13.06
CA CYS A 549 -28.07 6.10 -13.39
C CYS A 549 -27.25 6.37 -12.14
N HIS A 550 -25.92 6.26 -12.26
CA HIS A 550 -24.97 6.46 -11.17
C HIS A 550 -24.41 7.88 -11.13
N THR A 551 -24.54 8.64 -12.21
CA THR A 551 -24.10 10.04 -12.30
C THR A 551 -25.17 10.93 -12.94
N GLU A 552 -25.04 12.25 -12.77
CA GLU A 552 -25.92 13.20 -13.45
C GLU A 552 -25.72 13.21 -14.97
N GLU A 553 -24.51 12.93 -15.43
CA GLU A 553 -24.18 12.83 -16.84
C GLU A 553 -24.91 11.64 -17.47
N GLU A 554 -24.87 10.47 -16.82
CA GLU A 554 -25.62 9.29 -17.25
C GLU A 554 -27.14 9.57 -17.27
N LEU A 555 -27.65 10.30 -16.28
CA LEU A 555 -29.06 10.68 -16.25
C LEU A 555 -29.42 11.57 -17.43
N LYS A 556 -28.62 12.59 -17.75
CA LYS A 556 -28.84 13.49 -18.89
C LYS A 556 -28.82 12.71 -20.21
N GLN A 557 -27.83 11.84 -20.39
CA GLN A 557 -27.73 10.98 -21.59
C GLN A 557 -28.97 10.09 -21.73
N ASN A 558 -29.38 9.41 -20.67
CA ASN A 558 -30.56 8.54 -20.70
C ASN A 558 -31.86 9.32 -20.96
N ILE A 559 -31.98 10.56 -20.50
CA ILE A 559 -33.13 11.43 -20.80
C ILE A 559 -33.14 11.76 -22.30
N GLU A 560 -32.01 12.14 -22.88
CA GLU A 560 -31.88 12.48 -24.30
C GLU A 560 -32.16 11.26 -25.19
N GLU A 561 -31.61 10.09 -24.86
CA GLU A 561 -31.72 8.88 -25.68
C GLU A 561 -33.13 8.24 -25.60
N HIS A 562 -33.76 8.23 -24.43
CA HIS A 562 -34.94 7.42 -24.19
C HIS A 562 -36.23 8.19 -23.95
N ALA A 563 -36.14 9.42 -23.41
CA ALA A 563 -37.31 10.22 -23.15
C ALA A 563 -37.71 11.08 -24.36
N GLY A 564 -36.80 11.84 -24.96
CA GLY A 564 -37.14 12.78 -26.02
C GLY A 564 -38.30 13.68 -25.60
N ASP A 565 -39.39 13.68 -26.40
CA ASP A 565 -40.62 14.44 -26.11
C ASP A 565 -41.61 13.69 -25.20
N LYS A 566 -41.28 12.50 -24.71
CA LYS A 566 -42.16 11.70 -23.84
C LYS A 566 -42.11 12.22 -22.40
N LYS A 567 -43.24 12.05 -21.68
CA LYS A 567 -43.25 12.32 -20.25
C LYS A 567 -42.39 11.31 -19.51
N TYR A 568 -41.52 11.81 -18.64
CA TYR A 568 -40.66 10.99 -17.77
C TYR A 568 -40.73 11.49 -16.32
N THR A 569 -40.32 10.64 -15.40
CA THR A 569 -40.12 11.01 -13.99
C THR A 569 -38.73 10.59 -13.56
N VAL A 570 -38.09 11.45 -12.78
CA VAL A 570 -36.79 11.18 -12.17
C VAL A 570 -36.99 11.03 -10.68
N GLN A 571 -36.52 9.94 -10.12
CA GLN A 571 -36.42 9.72 -8.68
C GLN A 571 -34.94 9.81 -8.30
N ARG A 572 -34.62 10.64 -7.31
CA ARG A 572 -33.28 10.67 -6.69
C ARG A 572 -33.31 9.80 -5.45
N TYR A 573 -32.45 8.77 -5.39
CA TYR A 573 -32.29 7.94 -4.22
C TYR A 573 -31.32 8.61 -3.24
N LYS A 574 -31.78 8.98 -2.04
CA LYS A 574 -30.94 9.54 -0.98
C LYS A 574 -30.35 8.46 -0.08
N GLY A 575 -31.03 7.31 0.00
CA GLY A 575 -30.57 6.17 0.79
C GLY A 575 -31.13 4.85 0.28
N LEU A 576 -30.46 3.77 0.65
CA LEU A 576 -30.84 2.39 0.31
C LEU A 576 -32.22 1.98 0.83
N GLY A 577 -32.67 2.63 1.91
CA GLY A 577 -33.99 2.40 2.49
C GLY A 577 -35.15 2.90 1.63
N GLU A 578 -34.88 3.70 0.58
CA GLU A 578 -35.87 4.15 -0.40
C GLU A 578 -36.11 3.14 -1.52
N MET A 579 -35.20 2.15 -1.66
CA MET A 579 -35.30 1.08 -2.64
C MET A 579 -36.09 -0.09 -2.06
N ASN A 580 -36.98 -0.63 -2.88
CA ASN A 580 -37.62 -1.90 -2.55
C ASN A 580 -36.64 -3.08 -2.78
N ALA A 581 -37.04 -4.29 -2.42
CA ALA A 581 -36.17 -5.47 -2.48
C ALA A 581 -35.75 -5.85 -3.91
N GLU A 582 -36.62 -5.64 -4.90
CA GLU A 582 -36.38 -5.94 -6.31
C GLU A 582 -35.43 -4.91 -6.92
N GLU A 583 -35.67 -3.61 -6.70
CA GLU A 583 -34.80 -2.54 -7.12
C GLU A 583 -33.37 -2.69 -6.55
N LEU A 584 -33.27 -3.07 -5.26
CA LEU A 584 -31.97 -3.26 -4.61
C LEU A 584 -31.24 -4.49 -5.14
N TRP A 585 -31.97 -5.55 -5.48
CA TRP A 585 -31.40 -6.71 -6.17
C TRP A 585 -30.86 -6.32 -7.53
N ASP A 586 -31.72 -5.80 -8.41
CA ASP A 586 -31.39 -5.54 -9.81
C ASP A 586 -30.24 -4.55 -9.99
N THR A 587 -30.08 -3.59 -9.07
CA THR A 587 -29.09 -2.50 -9.20
C THR A 587 -27.81 -2.72 -8.43
N THR A 588 -27.88 -3.44 -7.28
CA THR A 588 -26.76 -3.39 -6.31
C THR A 588 -26.32 -4.78 -5.85
N MET A 589 -27.19 -5.80 -5.88
CA MET A 589 -26.87 -7.10 -5.31
C MET A 589 -26.71 -8.21 -6.35
N ASP A 590 -27.31 -8.09 -7.53
CA ASP A 590 -27.18 -9.07 -8.61
C ASP A 590 -25.75 -9.11 -9.15
N PRO A 591 -25.06 -10.26 -9.06
CA PRO A 591 -23.67 -10.40 -9.56
C PRO A 591 -23.46 -10.03 -11.03
N GLU A 592 -24.52 -10.13 -11.87
CA GLU A 592 -24.43 -9.88 -13.30
C GLU A 592 -24.52 -8.38 -13.65
N HIS A 593 -25.19 -7.56 -12.81
CA HIS A 593 -25.51 -6.18 -13.15
C HIS A 593 -24.93 -5.14 -12.19
N ARG A 594 -24.56 -5.52 -10.98
CA ARG A 594 -24.08 -4.62 -9.93
C ARG A 594 -22.71 -4.01 -10.23
N LEU A 595 -22.52 -2.80 -9.74
CA LEU A 595 -21.21 -2.12 -9.74
C LEU A 595 -20.64 -2.13 -8.32
N MET A 596 -19.35 -2.50 -8.22
CA MET A 596 -18.61 -2.48 -6.96
C MET A 596 -17.17 -2.01 -7.19
N TYR A 597 -16.61 -1.31 -6.21
CA TYR A 597 -15.18 -1.03 -6.14
C TYR A 597 -14.51 -2.05 -5.22
N GLN A 598 -13.47 -2.72 -5.70
CA GLN A 598 -12.59 -3.48 -4.83
C GLN A 598 -11.68 -2.52 -4.07
N VAL A 599 -11.58 -2.71 -2.75
CA VAL A 599 -10.69 -1.91 -1.92
C VAL A 599 -9.28 -2.50 -2.02
N SER A 600 -8.32 -1.66 -2.37
CA SER A 600 -6.90 -2.01 -2.41
C SER A 600 -6.08 -1.01 -1.60
N ILE A 601 -4.89 -1.42 -1.18
CA ILE A 601 -3.90 -0.56 -0.56
C ILE A 601 -2.73 -0.47 -1.54
N ASP A 602 -2.63 0.66 -2.23
CA ASP A 602 -1.53 0.90 -3.17
C ASP A 602 -0.25 1.28 -2.42
N ASP A 603 -0.40 2.04 -1.33
CA ASP A 603 0.67 2.49 -0.45
C ASP A 603 0.19 2.46 1.00
N ALA A 604 0.81 1.60 1.82
CA ALA A 604 0.41 1.41 3.22
C ALA A 604 0.69 2.65 4.09
N GLN A 605 1.73 3.41 3.76
CA GLN A 605 2.09 4.62 4.51
C GLN A 605 1.11 5.75 4.23
N ARG A 606 0.72 5.95 2.97
CA ARG A 606 -0.32 6.93 2.60
C ARG A 606 -1.66 6.57 3.24
N ALA A 607 -2.02 5.28 3.25
CA ALA A 607 -3.24 4.82 3.89
C ALA A 607 -3.21 5.07 5.40
N ASP A 608 -2.10 4.76 6.08
CA ASP A 608 -1.93 5.04 7.52
C ASP A 608 -2.07 6.54 7.82
N ALA A 609 -1.37 7.40 7.06
CA ALA A 609 -1.45 8.84 7.21
C ALA A 609 -2.86 9.39 6.95
N ALA A 610 -3.60 8.85 5.98
CA ALA A 610 -4.97 9.24 5.70
C ALA A 610 -5.91 8.88 6.86
N PHE A 611 -5.81 7.66 7.41
CA PHE A 611 -6.62 7.26 8.57
C PHE A 611 -6.25 8.07 9.82
N ASP A 612 -4.97 8.32 10.07
CA ASP A 612 -4.52 9.15 11.18
C ASP A 612 -5.05 10.59 11.08
N THR A 613 -4.97 11.19 9.90
CA THR A 613 -5.48 12.55 9.62
C THR A 613 -7.00 12.64 9.77
N LEU A 614 -7.73 11.72 9.13
CA LEU A 614 -9.19 11.78 9.04
C LEU A 614 -9.88 11.26 10.30
N MET A 615 -9.34 10.21 10.94
CA MET A 615 -9.98 9.47 12.01
C MET A 615 -9.27 9.60 13.36
N GLY A 616 -8.05 10.16 13.41
CA GLY A 616 -7.23 10.35 14.60
C GLY A 616 -7.84 11.30 15.65
N GLU A 617 -7.22 11.40 16.83
CA GLU A 617 -7.70 12.23 17.94
C GLU A 617 -7.59 13.73 17.64
N LYS A 618 -6.47 14.16 17.03
CA LYS A 618 -6.22 15.57 16.71
C LYS A 618 -7.20 16.11 15.68
N VAL A 619 -7.78 17.27 15.94
CA VAL A 619 -8.75 17.92 15.05
C VAL A 619 -8.04 18.73 13.97
N GLU A 620 -6.90 19.33 14.30
CA GLU A 620 -6.18 20.27 13.45
C GLU A 620 -5.73 19.68 12.09
N PRO A 621 -5.15 18.47 12.02
CA PRO A 621 -4.81 17.84 10.74
C PRO A 621 -6.02 17.66 9.84
N ARG A 622 -7.16 17.27 10.43
CA ARG A 622 -8.42 17.09 9.69
C ARG A 622 -8.99 18.39 9.19
N ARG A 623 -8.92 19.47 10.00
CA ARG A 623 -9.33 20.83 9.59
C ARG A 623 -8.49 21.29 8.40
N LYS A 624 -7.17 21.19 8.51
CA LYS A 624 -6.25 21.54 7.43
C LYS A 624 -6.53 20.77 6.15
N PHE A 625 -6.77 19.44 6.26
CA PHE A 625 -7.15 18.61 5.11
C PHE A 625 -8.42 19.13 4.41
N ILE A 626 -9.44 19.53 5.19
CA ILE A 626 -10.69 20.08 4.64
C ILE A 626 -10.43 21.42 3.95
N GLU A 627 -9.65 22.31 4.57
CA GLU A 627 -9.30 23.62 4.01
C GLU A 627 -8.50 23.49 2.71
N ASP A 628 -7.49 22.62 2.69
CA ASP A 628 -6.63 22.38 1.53
C ASP A 628 -7.40 21.77 0.34
N ASN A 629 -8.48 21.01 0.60
CA ASN A 629 -9.29 20.35 -0.42
C ASN A 629 -10.63 21.03 -0.68
N ALA A 630 -10.91 22.18 -0.07
CA ALA A 630 -12.22 22.86 -0.18
C ALA A 630 -12.62 23.21 -1.62
N LEU A 631 -11.65 23.56 -2.46
CA LEU A 631 -11.88 23.89 -3.88
C LEU A 631 -12.19 22.66 -4.75
N ASN A 632 -11.89 21.47 -4.27
CA ASN A 632 -12.14 20.20 -5.00
C ASN A 632 -13.56 19.65 -4.75
N VAL A 633 -14.33 20.29 -3.87
CA VAL A 633 -15.71 19.86 -3.56
C VAL A 633 -16.63 20.30 -4.68
N ILE A 634 -17.12 19.33 -5.46
CA ILE A 634 -18.02 19.56 -6.61
C ILE A 634 -19.48 19.58 -6.17
N ASN A 635 -19.86 18.78 -5.17
CA ASN A 635 -21.24 18.68 -4.68
C ASN A 635 -21.27 18.90 -3.16
N LEU A 636 -21.88 20.00 -2.75
CA LEU A 636 -22.28 20.21 -1.36
C LEU A 636 -23.71 19.70 -1.20
N ASP A 637 -23.91 18.73 -0.34
CA ASP A 637 -25.25 18.29 0.08
C ASP A 637 -25.75 19.31 1.12
N ILE A 638 -26.38 20.40 0.64
CA ILE A 638 -26.94 21.50 1.43
C ILE A 638 -28.43 21.30 1.58
#